data_7640e9271ab1e12241aa937aeaf23da2
#
_entry.id   7640e9271ab1e12241aa937aeaf23da2
#
_cell.length_a   1.000
_cell.length_b   1.000
_cell.length_c   1.000
_cell.angle_alpha   90.00
_cell.angle_beta   90.00
_cell.angle_gamma   90.00
#
_symmetry.space_group_name_H-M   'P 1'
#
loop_
_entity.id
_entity.type
_entity.pdbx_description
1 polymer ?
#
loop_
_entity_poly.entity_id
_entity_poly.type
_entity_poly.pdbx_seq_one_letter_code
_entity_poly.pdbx_strand_id
1 'polypeptide(L)'
;MATVSVFVRGAEVVVLRTLSVAALVWLTASPAYAQTPAKPVVQQSITVTADRGLAGVTDSATSVAVLSRQQLTNEPGLTLDARLHSVAGFQLFRRTSSWTANPTTEGLSLRGLGSTAASRTLVVSDQVPLNDPFGGWVHWDEIPALAVNQVQLLRGGAADLYGSSAIGGVVDVVPIVPSAAPKLQLSADASGATENSAGEDALLQLLTRRAAALGAFSGLTTGGYIPTAPALRGSVDIPSNVTAESGRIELRTAPTLAPFDAFLRGNVLNESRSNGTADQTNATRLWRYIVGADDDFAGTHAVLRAYGSRESYRQSFSSIAANRNSETLTKLQHVPLDEFGFVLQASRALPKNVTAALGLDLRDIRATDDETTVSTSVTASTSARQRDTGGYADAIWQPKHWSLSGSVRVDAFNTFSAQQRLSNSAAVTPLPQLNELVASPRLGLVRELPHGLSLTATAFRAFRGPTMNELYRTGQVGSQTTLANASLLAERATGFEFGGELQRRAGRLRATYFWTEVNRPISAVLLSQTTTTQTLQRQNLGQIRSRGLMLEAQSQSWRDLDATFGYQFAIATVTAFNSSSPAQANLTGNWIPEVPREAVTATLNDTMPHVATFHLIASYTGHTFDDAANQYILHPYARFDVSAERLLPHGFALFAGAQNLLNRSIDAGRTPILTLAAPRLLQAGLRYTFSR
;
A
#
# COMPACT_ATOMS: atom_id res chain seq x y z
N MET A 1 21.23 3.33 -37.87
CA MET A 1 20.15 4.20 -38.41
C MET A 1 18.76 3.62 -38.17
N ALA A 2 18.53 2.91 -37.05
CA ALA A 2 17.23 2.31 -36.73
C ALA A 2 16.68 2.68 -35.31
N THR A 3 17.31 3.63 -34.63
CA THR A 3 17.00 3.93 -33.22
C THR A 3 16.28 5.27 -32.99
N VAL A 4 16.03 6.05 -34.03
CA VAL A 4 15.35 7.38 -33.91
C VAL A 4 13.84 7.29 -34.14
N SER A 5 13.32 6.22 -34.75
CA SER A 5 11.87 6.11 -35.09
C SER A 5 10.96 5.60 -33.95
N VAL A 6 11.50 5.08 -32.84
CA VAL A 6 10.70 4.53 -31.73
C VAL A 6 10.32 5.61 -30.73
N PHE A 7 11.15 6.64 -30.55
CA PHE A 7 10.88 7.74 -29.60
C PHE A 7 9.78 8.70 -30.08
N VAL A 8 9.63 8.90 -31.40
CA VAL A 8 8.59 9.76 -31.98
C VAL A 8 7.20 9.13 -31.86
N ARG A 9 7.09 7.79 -31.92
CA ARG A 9 5.79 7.10 -31.79
C ARG A 9 5.21 7.15 -30.38
N GLY A 10 6.01 7.19 -29.33
CA GLY A 10 5.52 7.29 -27.95
C GLY A 10 4.89 8.64 -27.64
N ALA A 11 5.50 9.72 -28.11
CA ALA A 11 4.98 11.08 -27.90
C ALA A 11 3.70 11.34 -28.73
N GLU A 12 3.60 10.82 -29.93
CA GLU A 12 2.40 10.95 -30.77
C GLU A 12 1.20 10.17 -30.19
N VAL A 13 1.43 9.01 -29.58
CA VAL A 13 0.36 8.22 -28.94
C VAL A 13 -0.16 8.92 -27.69
N VAL A 14 0.69 9.55 -26.90
CA VAL A 14 0.28 10.31 -25.70
C VAL A 14 -0.51 11.55 -26.08
N VAL A 15 -0.08 12.30 -27.10
CA VAL A 15 -0.79 13.50 -27.60
C VAL A 15 -2.13 13.12 -28.24
N LEU A 16 -2.22 12.01 -28.96
CA LEU A 16 -3.49 11.53 -29.55
C LEU A 16 -4.46 11.03 -28.48
N ARG A 17 -3.98 10.37 -27.40
CA ARG A 17 -4.85 9.92 -26.29
C ARG A 17 -5.39 11.10 -25.48
N THR A 18 -4.56 12.10 -25.17
CA THR A 18 -5.02 13.33 -24.48
C THR A 18 -6.00 14.13 -25.32
N LEU A 19 -5.83 14.18 -26.64
CA LEU A 19 -6.77 14.79 -27.56
C LEU A 19 -8.10 14.03 -27.65
N SER A 20 -8.09 12.70 -27.53
CA SER A 20 -9.30 11.88 -27.54
C SER A 20 -10.16 12.08 -26.31
N VAL A 21 -9.60 12.24 -25.13
CA VAL A 21 -10.31 12.59 -23.88
C VAL A 21 -10.85 14.03 -23.98
N ALA A 22 -10.09 14.96 -24.52
CA ALA A 22 -10.55 16.33 -24.76
C ALA A 22 -11.68 16.38 -25.80
N ALA A 23 -11.66 15.55 -26.85
CA ALA A 23 -12.70 15.47 -27.85
C ALA A 23 -14.01 14.88 -27.30
N LEU A 24 -13.94 13.92 -26.35
CA LEU A 24 -15.13 13.38 -25.69
C LEU A 24 -15.80 14.42 -24.79
N VAL A 25 -15.03 15.33 -24.19
CA VAL A 25 -15.52 16.44 -23.37
C VAL A 25 -16.28 17.48 -24.22
N TRP A 26 -15.87 17.72 -25.48
CA TRP A 26 -16.52 18.67 -26.38
C TRP A 26 -17.89 18.19 -26.89
N LEU A 27 -18.14 16.89 -26.97
CA LEU A 27 -19.39 16.32 -27.45
C LEU A 27 -20.54 16.38 -26.42
N THR A 28 -20.28 16.69 -25.16
CA THR A 28 -21.25 16.72 -24.07
C THR A 28 -21.59 18.13 -23.56
N ALA A 29 -20.97 19.18 -24.10
CA ALA A 29 -21.15 20.56 -23.67
C ALA A 29 -22.48 21.16 -24.17
N SER A 30 -23.60 20.74 -23.62
CA SER A 30 -24.81 21.54 -23.60
C SER A 30 -24.75 22.53 -22.45
N PRO A 31 -25.21 23.79 -22.60
CA PRO A 31 -25.06 24.80 -21.56
C PRO A 31 -25.96 24.43 -20.35
N ALA A 32 -25.36 23.89 -19.30
CA ALA A 32 -26.01 23.74 -18.01
C ALA A 32 -25.84 25.07 -17.24
N TYR A 33 -26.97 25.63 -16.81
CA TYR A 33 -26.98 26.83 -15.96
C TYR A 33 -26.21 26.55 -14.68
N ALA A 34 -25.22 27.42 -14.40
CA ALA A 34 -24.42 27.34 -13.20
C ALA A 34 -25.32 27.47 -11.96
N GLN A 35 -25.47 26.41 -11.19
CA GLN A 35 -25.93 26.53 -9.82
C GLN A 35 -24.79 27.15 -9.01
N THR A 36 -25.08 28.23 -8.31
CA THR A 36 -24.20 28.83 -7.31
C THR A 36 -23.79 27.71 -6.35
N PRO A 37 -22.49 27.45 -6.12
CA PRO A 37 -22.07 26.41 -5.19
C PRO A 37 -22.64 26.77 -3.81
N ALA A 38 -23.54 25.94 -3.29
CA ALA A 38 -23.92 25.99 -1.89
C ALA A 38 -22.63 25.84 -1.07
N LYS A 39 -22.42 26.76 -0.09
CA LYS A 39 -21.34 26.61 0.87
C LYS A 39 -21.34 25.17 1.38
N PRO A 40 -20.27 24.40 1.21
CA PRO A 40 -20.22 23.07 1.80
C PRO A 40 -20.25 23.24 3.31
N VAL A 41 -21.36 22.95 3.94
CA VAL A 41 -21.40 22.60 5.35
C VAL A 41 -20.81 21.19 5.39
N VAL A 42 -19.48 21.13 5.44
CA VAL A 42 -18.73 19.87 5.56
C VAL A 42 -18.83 19.43 7.02
N GLN A 43 -19.98 18.92 7.43
CA GLN A 43 -20.06 17.86 8.39
C GLN A 43 -19.95 16.55 7.60
N GLN A 44 -18.77 16.24 7.10
CA GLN A 44 -18.46 14.89 6.67
C GLN A 44 -18.40 14.06 7.95
N SER A 45 -19.42 13.29 8.24
CA SER A 45 -19.30 12.17 9.14
C SER A 45 -18.36 11.19 8.46
N ILE A 46 -17.08 11.19 8.89
CA ILE A 46 -16.10 10.23 8.42
C ILE A 46 -16.51 8.89 9.02
N THR A 47 -17.11 8.04 8.22
CA THR A 47 -17.42 6.67 8.61
C THR A 47 -16.13 5.87 8.45
N VAL A 48 -15.58 5.37 9.55
CA VAL A 48 -14.45 4.43 9.52
C VAL A 48 -15.01 3.07 9.14
N THR A 49 -14.65 2.55 7.95
CA THR A 49 -15.09 1.25 7.44
C THR A 49 -14.05 0.15 7.67
N ALA A 50 -12.84 0.54 8.07
CA ALA A 50 -11.74 -0.38 8.35
C ALA A 50 -11.95 -1.26 9.59
N ASP A 51 -13.04 -1.08 10.34
CA ASP A 51 -13.50 -1.98 11.39
C ASP A 51 -14.36 -3.08 10.75
N ARG A 52 -13.70 -4.11 10.30
CA ARG A 52 -14.27 -5.24 9.57
C ARG A 52 -15.45 -5.85 10.36
N GLY A 53 -16.67 -5.53 9.98
CA GLY A 53 -17.85 -6.24 10.45
C GLY A 53 -18.75 -5.55 11.48
N LEU A 54 -18.44 -4.38 11.96
CA LEU A 54 -19.30 -3.67 12.90
C LEU A 54 -19.87 -2.40 12.25
N ALA A 55 -20.90 -2.55 11.41
CA ALA A 55 -21.54 -1.42 10.76
C ALA A 55 -21.92 -0.34 11.78
N GLY A 56 -21.25 0.81 11.72
CA GLY A 56 -21.53 1.98 12.54
C GLY A 56 -20.95 1.98 13.96
N VAL A 57 -20.22 0.95 14.37
CA VAL A 57 -19.54 0.89 15.68
C VAL A 57 -18.04 0.78 15.44
N THR A 58 -17.33 1.89 15.59
CA THR A 58 -15.86 1.88 15.56
C THR A 58 -15.32 1.36 16.88
N ASP A 59 -14.36 0.44 16.84
CA ASP A 59 -13.45 0.20 17.96
C ASP A 59 -12.59 1.46 18.14
N SER A 60 -13.10 2.39 18.95
CA SER A 60 -12.44 3.66 19.22
C SER A 60 -11.09 3.50 19.95
N ALA A 61 -10.75 2.28 20.39
CA ALA A 61 -9.44 1.95 20.96
C ALA A 61 -8.34 1.88 19.90
N THR A 62 -8.69 1.68 18.61
CA THR A 62 -7.73 1.61 17.49
C THR A 62 -7.27 3.00 17.07
N SER A 63 -5.98 3.13 16.77
CA SER A 63 -5.42 4.36 16.19
C SER A 63 -5.70 4.40 14.68
N VAL A 64 -6.68 5.20 14.27
CA VAL A 64 -7.05 5.35 12.85
C VAL A 64 -6.70 6.74 12.34
N ALA A 65 -6.07 6.81 11.15
CA ALA A 65 -5.98 8.03 10.34
C ALA A 65 -6.82 7.83 9.08
N VAL A 66 -7.51 8.89 8.65
CA VAL A 66 -8.34 8.88 7.45
C VAL A 66 -7.93 10.03 6.56
N LEU A 67 -7.62 9.73 5.30
CA LEU A 67 -7.47 10.71 4.23
C LEU A 67 -8.72 10.69 3.38
N SER A 68 -9.47 11.76 3.39
CA SER A 68 -10.65 11.95 2.55
C SER A 68 -10.23 12.09 1.07
N ARG A 69 -11.20 11.91 0.16
CA ARG A 69 -11.01 12.14 -1.27
C ARG A 69 -10.40 13.51 -1.56
N GLN A 70 -10.88 14.56 -0.89
CA GLN A 70 -10.38 15.92 -1.09
C GLN A 70 -8.91 16.04 -0.66
N GLN A 71 -8.53 15.46 0.48
CA GLN A 71 -7.15 15.44 0.92
C GLN A 71 -6.26 14.70 -0.08
N LEU A 72 -6.66 13.48 -0.51
CA LEU A 72 -5.94 12.71 -1.52
C LEU A 72 -5.80 13.48 -2.86
N THR A 73 -6.80 14.26 -3.22
CA THR A 73 -6.79 15.08 -4.44
C THR A 73 -5.82 16.26 -4.32
N ASN A 74 -5.69 16.84 -3.13
CA ASN A 74 -4.80 17.98 -2.85
C ASN A 74 -3.34 17.55 -2.68
N GLU A 75 -3.08 16.27 -2.34
CA GLU A 75 -1.72 15.76 -2.21
C GLU A 75 -0.99 15.76 -3.56
N PRO A 76 0.19 16.42 -3.66
CA PRO A 76 0.99 16.31 -4.87
C PRO A 76 1.56 14.90 -4.96
N GLY A 77 1.44 14.26 -6.11
CA GLY A 77 1.95 12.91 -6.34
C GLY A 77 1.21 12.21 -7.46
N LEU A 78 1.95 11.48 -8.26
CA LEU A 78 1.39 10.75 -9.41
C LEU A 78 0.78 9.41 -9.01
N THR A 79 1.22 8.82 -7.89
CA THR A 79 0.79 7.49 -7.42
C THR A 79 0.15 7.57 -6.04
N LEU A 80 -0.70 6.60 -5.69
CA LEU A 80 -1.43 6.60 -4.43
C LEU A 80 -0.50 6.57 -3.21
N ASP A 81 0.51 5.72 -3.21
CA ASP A 81 1.49 5.61 -2.12
C ASP A 81 2.31 6.90 -1.93
N ALA A 82 2.62 7.61 -3.04
CA ALA A 82 3.26 8.91 -2.95
C ALA A 82 2.40 9.96 -2.24
N ARG A 83 1.07 9.86 -2.33
CA ARG A 83 0.11 10.74 -1.64
C ARG A 83 -0.07 10.39 -0.16
N LEU A 84 0.28 9.16 0.26
CA LEU A 84 0.12 8.73 1.66
C LEU A 84 1.28 9.15 2.57
N HIS A 85 2.36 9.69 2.04
CA HIS A 85 3.54 10.03 2.86
C HIS A 85 3.30 11.20 3.84
N SER A 86 2.23 11.99 3.67
CA SER A 86 1.80 13.02 4.62
C SER A 86 1.21 12.41 5.91
N VAL A 87 0.86 11.13 5.90
CA VAL A 87 0.29 10.45 7.07
C VAL A 87 1.38 10.10 8.08
N ALA A 88 1.22 10.57 9.30
CA ALA A 88 2.16 10.29 10.36
C ALA A 88 2.38 8.79 10.57
N GLY A 89 3.65 8.35 10.58
CA GLY A 89 4.05 6.97 10.78
C GLY A 89 3.89 6.05 9.58
N PHE A 90 3.44 6.55 8.43
CA PHE A 90 3.47 5.81 7.17
C PHE A 90 4.87 5.90 6.54
N GLN A 91 5.44 4.77 6.18
CA GLN A 91 6.78 4.71 5.61
C GLN A 91 6.84 3.66 4.50
N LEU A 92 7.32 4.08 3.33
CA LEU A 92 7.62 3.20 2.22
C LEU A 92 9.01 2.59 2.40
N PHE A 93 9.16 1.34 1.99
CA PHE A 93 10.44 0.67 1.92
C PHE A 93 11.35 1.41 0.93
N ARG A 94 12.64 1.58 1.27
CA ARG A 94 13.64 2.30 0.47
C ARG A 94 13.28 3.74 0.09
N ARG A 95 12.40 4.39 0.85
CA ARG A 95 12.06 5.82 0.67
C ARG A 95 11.67 6.22 -0.75
N THR A 96 11.18 5.27 -1.55
CA THR A 96 10.76 5.46 -2.95
C THR A 96 9.30 5.03 -3.11
N SER A 97 8.56 5.74 -3.99
CA SER A 97 7.18 5.39 -4.34
C SER A 97 7.12 4.54 -5.59
N SER A 98 5.94 3.96 -5.86
CA SER A 98 5.65 3.18 -7.06
C SER A 98 5.88 3.94 -8.37
N TRP A 99 6.08 5.26 -8.32
CA TRP A 99 6.48 6.07 -9.47
C TRP A 99 7.74 5.57 -10.18
N THR A 100 8.72 5.02 -9.45
CA THR A 100 9.96 4.45 -10.03
C THR A 100 10.49 3.25 -9.25
N ALA A 101 9.86 2.85 -8.13
CA ALA A 101 10.30 1.72 -7.34
C ALA A 101 10.15 0.40 -8.12
N ASN A 102 11.04 -0.54 -7.86
CA ASN A 102 10.83 -1.92 -8.30
C ASN A 102 9.65 -2.50 -7.48
N PRO A 103 8.64 -3.16 -8.10
CA PRO A 103 7.51 -3.74 -7.37
C PRO A 103 7.91 -4.56 -6.16
N THR A 104 8.97 -5.36 -6.26
CA THR A 104 9.48 -6.17 -5.13
C THR A 104 10.04 -5.34 -3.95
N THR A 105 10.02 -4.01 -4.04
CA THR A 105 10.40 -3.09 -2.96
C THR A 105 9.22 -2.19 -2.51
N GLU A 106 8.02 -2.41 -3.01
CA GLU A 106 6.83 -1.60 -2.71
C GLU A 106 6.09 -2.06 -1.42
N GLY A 107 6.84 -2.49 -0.43
CA GLY A 107 6.33 -2.75 0.91
C GLY A 107 6.16 -1.47 1.72
N LEU A 108 5.37 -1.56 2.78
CA LEU A 108 5.17 -0.45 3.72
C LEU A 108 5.33 -0.89 5.16
N SER A 109 5.67 0.06 6.02
CA SER A 109 5.84 -0.13 7.45
C SER A 109 4.99 0.84 8.24
N LEU A 110 4.28 0.33 9.24
CA LEU A 110 3.62 1.08 10.31
C LEU A 110 4.23 0.68 11.65
N ARG A 111 4.17 1.57 12.65
CA ARG A 111 4.68 1.33 14.02
C ARG A 111 6.17 0.97 14.09
N GLY A 112 6.96 1.32 13.08
CA GLY A 112 8.40 1.07 13.08
C GLY A 112 8.78 -0.42 13.08
N LEU A 113 7.99 -1.29 12.47
CA LEU A 113 8.27 -2.72 12.39
C LEU A 113 9.18 -3.11 11.22
N GLY A 114 9.54 -2.14 10.39
CA GLY A 114 10.30 -2.37 9.17
C GLY A 114 9.47 -3.11 8.11
N SER A 115 10.02 -3.14 6.94
CA SER A 115 9.48 -3.88 5.80
C SER A 115 10.62 -4.51 5.03
N THR A 116 10.32 -5.56 4.29
CA THR A 116 11.10 -6.07 3.17
C THR A 116 10.24 -5.95 1.91
N ALA A 117 10.45 -6.73 0.87
CA ALA A 117 9.46 -6.88 -0.21
C ALA A 117 8.09 -7.25 0.37
N ALA A 118 8.05 -8.19 1.31
CA ALA A 118 6.84 -8.59 2.02
C ALA A 118 6.54 -7.62 3.18
N SER A 119 5.41 -6.95 3.11
CA SER A 119 4.96 -5.99 4.11
C SER A 119 4.45 -6.70 5.39
N ARG A 120 4.71 -6.10 6.57
CA ARG A 120 4.04 -6.45 7.84
C ARG A 120 2.75 -5.65 8.06
N THR A 121 2.32 -4.96 7.04
CA THR A 121 1.06 -4.21 6.99
C THR A 121 0.24 -4.72 5.81
N LEU A 122 -1.01 -5.03 6.06
CA LEU A 122 -1.94 -5.48 5.04
C LEU A 122 -2.55 -4.26 4.34
N VAL A 123 -2.62 -4.30 3.02
CA VAL A 123 -3.37 -3.30 2.23
C VAL A 123 -4.57 -3.99 1.61
N VAL A 124 -5.75 -3.42 1.80
CA VAL A 124 -7.01 -3.98 1.28
C VAL A 124 -7.81 -2.93 0.53
N SER A 125 -8.70 -3.39 -0.32
CA SER A 125 -9.80 -2.57 -0.85
C SER A 125 -11.09 -3.37 -0.77
N ASP A 126 -12.07 -2.83 -0.04
CA ASP A 126 -13.36 -3.51 0.16
C ASP A 126 -13.15 -4.96 0.65
N GLN A 127 -12.27 -5.14 1.65
CA GLN A 127 -11.88 -6.40 2.29
C GLN A 127 -11.05 -7.38 1.43
N VAL A 128 -10.76 -7.03 0.16
CA VAL A 128 -9.93 -7.84 -0.73
C VAL A 128 -8.49 -7.35 -0.66
N PRO A 129 -7.50 -8.24 -0.42
CA PRO A 129 -6.09 -7.85 -0.37
C PRO A 129 -5.58 -7.28 -1.70
N LEU A 130 -4.84 -6.16 -1.62
CA LEU A 130 -4.08 -5.57 -2.73
C LEU A 130 -2.61 -5.99 -2.70
N ASN A 131 -2.18 -6.66 -1.62
CA ASN A 131 -0.84 -7.23 -1.57
C ASN A 131 -0.74 -8.38 -2.57
N ASP A 132 0.33 -8.33 -3.37
CA ASP A 132 0.69 -9.38 -4.33
C ASP A 132 0.61 -10.77 -3.68
N PRO A 133 -0.11 -11.73 -4.28
CA PRO A 133 -0.30 -13.03 -3.66
C PRO A 133 0.99 -13.86 -3.56
N PHE A 134 1.95 -13.68 -4.47
CA PHE A 134 3.22 -14.41 -4.48
C PHE A 134 4.26 -13.75 -3.55
N GLY A 135 4.37 -12.42 -3.62
CA GLY A 135 5.48 -11.68 -3.02
C GLY A 135 5.13 -10.83 -1.80
N GLY A 136 3.87 -10.42 -1.66
CA GLY A 136 3.40 -9.60 -0.54
C GLY A 136 3.69 -8.10 -0.68
N TRP A 137 4.28 -7.62 -1.78
CA TRP A 137 4.35 -6.17 -2.10
C TRP A 137 2.98 -5.63 -2.49
N VAL A 138 2.83 -4.32 -2.63
CA VAL A 138 1.52 -3.71 -2.87
C VAL A 138 1.40 -3.24 -4.33
N HIS A 139 0.33 -3.61 -5.00
CA HIS A 139 -0.02 -3.06 -6.32
C HIS A 139 -0.76 -1.73 -6.14
N TRP A 140 -0.01 -0.64 -5.92
CA TRP A 140 -0.56 0.68 -5.64
C TRP A 140 -1.37 1.28 -6.79
N ASP A 141 -1.05 0.87 -8.02
CA ASP A 141 -1.67 1.36 -9.24
C ASP A 141 -2.86 0.47 -9.71
N GLU A 142 -3.27 -0.58 -8.95
CA GLU A 142 -4.39 -1.45 -9.32
C GLU A 142 -5.73 -0.71 -9.33
N ILE A 143 -5.91 0.26 -8.42
CA ILE A 143 -7.17 1.00 -8.31
C ILE A 143 -7.00 2.37 -8.94
N PRO A 144 -7.76 2.72 -10.02
CA PRO A 144 -7.73 4.04 -10.61
C PRO A 144 -7.96 5.15 -9.57
N ALA A 145 -7.12 6.18 -9.59
CA ALA A 145 -7.07 7.22 -8.55
C ALA A 145 -8.43 7.90 -8.33
N LEU A 146 -9.18 8.19 -9.40
CA LEU A 146 -10.51 8.78 -9.30
C LEU A 146 -11.58 7.84 -8.74
N ALA A 147 -11.31 6.51 -8.66
CA ALA A 147 -12.23 5.54 -8.04
C ALA A 147 -11.98 5.35 -6.54
N VAL A 148 -10.98 6.02 -5.95
CA VAL A 148 -10.73 6.02 -4.51
C VAL A 148 -11.57 7.11 -3.84
N ASN A 149 -12.33 6.73 -2.80
CA ASN A 149 -13.13 7.66 -1.99
C ASN A 149 -12.34 8.19 -0.79
N GLN A 150 -11.64 7.32 -0.09
CA GLN A 150 -10.79 7.65 1.05
C GLN A 150 -9.76 6.53 1.28
N VAL A 151 -8.73 6.82 2.05
CA VAL A 151 -7.80 5.82 2.55
C VAL A 151 -7.79 5.87 4.08
N GLN A 152 -7.93 4.71 4.70
CA GLN A 152 -7.93 4.55 6.14
C GLN A 152 -6.69 3.77 6.57
N LEU A 153 -5.99 4.26 7.57
CA LEU A 153 -4.81 3.59 8.11
C LEU A 153 -5.10 3.20 9.56
N LEU A 154 -5.32 1.91 9.80
CA LEU A 154 -5.38 1.34 11.15
C LEU A 154 -3.97 0.99 11.57
N ARG A 155 -3.54 1.52 12.70
CA ARG A 155 -2.22 1.26 13.27
C ARG A 155 -2.31 0.31 14.44
N GLY A 156 -1.29 -0.54 14.60
CA GLY A 156 -1.27 -1.63 15.57
C GLY A 156 -1.86 -2.94 15.00
N GLY A 157 -1.60 -4.06 15.66
CA GLY A 157 -2.03 -5.36 15.14
C GLY A 157 -3.54 -5.49 14.98
N ALA A 158 -3.96 -5.98 13.82
CA ALA A 158 -5.36 -6.18 13.44
C ALA A 158 -5.60 -7.59 12.84
N ALA A 159 -4.73 -8.55 13.17
CA ALA A 159 -4.86 -9.91 12.66
C ALA A 159 -6.08 -10.65 13.25
N ASP A 160 -6.65 -10.17 14.33
CA ASP A 160 -7.90 -10.65 14.91
C ASP A 160 -9.10 -10.50 13.98
N LEU A 161 -9.07 -9.54 13.06
CA LEU A 161 -10.11 -9.33 12.04
C LEU A 161 -9.63 -9.70 10.63
N TYR A 162 -8.37 -9.39 10.29
CA TYR A 162 -7.85 -9.45 8.93
C TYR A 162 -6.95 -10.64 8.63
N GLY A 163 -6.53 -11.41 9.65
CA GLY A 163 -5.63 -12.56 9.49
C GLY A 163 -4.18 -12.18 9.22
N SER A 164 -3.54 -12.91 8.35
CA SER A 164 -2.12 -12.79 8.05
C SER A 164 -1.72 -11.39 7.54
N SER A 165 -0.48 -10.96 7.87
CA SER A 165 0.17 -9.71 7.44
C SER A 165 -0.31 -8.42 8.12
N ALA A 166 -1.33 -8.47 8.99
CA ALA A 166 -1.82 -7.32 9.73
C ALA A 166 -1.10 -7.13 11.09
N ILE A 167 0.25 -7.24 11.13
CA ILE A 167 1.06 -7.07 12.36
C ILE A 167 1.22 -5.59 12.71
N GLY A 168 1.60 -4.76 11.77
CA GLY A 168 1.81 -3.32 11.95
C GLY A 168 0.53 -2.50 11.81
N GLY A 169 -0.47 -3.07 11.14
CA GLY A 169 -1.74 -2.43 10.87
C GLY A 169 -2.34 -2.83 9.54
N VAL A 170 -3.35 -2.07 9.14
CA VAL A 170 -4.07 -2.24 7.86
C VAL A 170 -4.21 -0.88 7.18
N VAL A 171 -4.01 -0.85 5.87
CA VAL A 171 -4.37 0.28 5.01
C VAL A 171 -5.57 -0.15 4.17
N ASP A 172 -6.70 0.51 4.36
CA ASP A 172 -7.92 0.25 3.59
C ASP A 172 -8.13 1.35 2.55
N VAL A 173 -8.03 0.98 1.28
CA VAL A 173 -8.31 1.83 0.14
C VAL A 173 -9.79 1.72 -0.18
N VAL A 174 -10.59 2.57 0.44
CA VAL A 174 -12.05 2.56 0.32
C VAL A 174 -12.48 3.09 -1.05
N PRO A 175 -13.12 2.27 -1.88
CA PRO A 175 -13.53 2.70 -3.20
C PRO A 175 -14.80 3.56 -3.18
N ILE A 176 -15.04 4.28 -4.27
CA ILE A 176 -16.32 4.92 -4.52
C ILE A 176 -17.41 3.86 -4.70
N VAL A 177 -18.54 4.08 -4.05
CA VAL A 177 -19.75 3.28 -4.22
C VAL A 177 -20.69 4.00 -5.21
N PRO A 178 -20.92 3.46 -6.41
CA PRO A 178 -21.72 4.13 -7.44
C PRO A 178 -23.18 4.35 -7.06
N SER A 179 -23.71 3.58 -6.12
CA SER A 179 -25.09 3.75 -5.61
C SER A 179 -25.31 5.05 -4.83
N ALA A 180 -24.24 5.70 -4.36
CA ALA A 180 -24.29 6.99 -3.67
C ALA A 180 -24.05 8.19 -4.59
N ALA A 181 -23.86 7.96 -5.89
CA ALA A 181 -23.51 8.99 -6.86
C ALA A 181 -24.74 9.79 -7.34
N PRO A 182 -24.55 11.01 -7.91
CA PRO A 182 -25.57 11.64 -8.73
C PRO A 182 -25.94 10.75 -9.93
N LYS A 183 -27.08 11.01 -10.57
CA LYS A 183 -27.60 10.18 -11.68
C LYS A 183 -26.57 9.95 -12.80
N LEU A 184 -25.78 10.95 -13.08
CA LEU A 184 -24.64 10.89 -14.01
C LEU A 184 -23.51 11.75 -13.45
N GLN A 185 -22.31 11.16 -13.33
CA GLN A 185 -21.09 11.89 -13.03
C GLN A 185 -20.00 11.47 -14.01
N LEU A 186 -19.33 12.46 -14.57
CA LEU A 186 -18.11 12.30 -15.35
C LEU A 186 -17.02 13.12 -14.68
N SER A 187 -15.86 12.50 -14.41
CA SER A 187 -14.67 13.21 -13.96
C SER A 187 -13.49 12.76 -14.82
N ALA A 188 -12.61 13.69 -15.16
CA ALA A 188 -11.40 13.42 -15.91
C ALA A 188 -10.28 14.34 -15.43
N ASP A 189 -9.10 13.79 -15.26
CA ASP A 189 -7.87 14.49 -14.92
C ASP A 189 -6.82 14.22 -15.98
N ALA A 190 -6.08 15.24 -16.38
CA ALA A 190 -4.91 15.10 -17.25
C ALA A 190 -3.77 15.97 -16.69
N SER A 191 -2.60 15.40 -16.54
CA SER A 191 -1.43 16.09 -15.97
C SER A 191 -0.16 15.76 -16.70
N GLY A 192 0.75 16.71 -16.72
CA GLY A 192 2.13 16.54 -17.12
C GLY A 192 3.06 16.88 -15.96
N ALA A 193 4.22 16.24 -15.90
CA ALA A 193 5.21 16.51 -14.88
C ALA A 193 6.64 16.44 -15.44
N THR A 194 7.59 16.98 -14.66
CA THR A 194 9.02 16.78 -14.96
C THR A 194 9.39 15.30 -15.06
N GLU A 195 10.62 15.00 -15.44
CA GLU A 195 11.09 13.63 -15.69
C GLU A 195 10.26 12.93 -16.78
N ASN A 196 9.79 13.72 -17.77
CA ASN A 196 8.99 13.25 -18.90
C ASN A 196 7.81 12.36 -18.45
N SER A 197 7.05 12.88 -17.47
CA SER A 197 5.93 12.15 -16.87
C SER A 197 4.59 12.73 -17.30
N ALA A 198 3.60 11.85 -17.49
CA ALA A 198 2.21 12.19 -17.77
C ALA A 198 1.27 11.24 -17.04
N GLY A 199 0.17 11.78 -16.55
CA GLY A 199 -0.91 11.04 -15.91
C GLY A 199 -2.26 11.40 -16.50
N GLU A 200 -3.13 10.42 -16.67
CA GLU A 200 -4.50 10.58 -17.13
C GLU A 200 -5.45 9.70 -16.31
N ASP A 201 -6.55 10.26 -15.86
CA ASP A 201 -7.57 9.57 -15.09
C ASP A 201 -8.95 9.87 -15.64
N ALA A 202 -9.84 8.89 -15.63
CA ALA A 202 -11.23 9.07 -16.00
C ALA A 202 -12.15 8.27 -15.05
N LEU A 203 -13.33 8.83 -14.76
CA LEU A 203 -14.37 8.19 -13.96
C LEU A 203 -15.72 8.52 -14.57
N LEU A 204 -16.51 7.50 -14.85
CA LEU A 204 -17.91 7.59 -15.21
C LEU A 204 -18.76 6.85 -14.17
N GLN A 205 -19.74 7.52 -13.60
CA GLN A 205 -20.75 6.91 -12.74
C GLN A 205 -22.14 7.16 -13.33
N LEU A 206 -22.95 6.12 -13.32
CA LEU A 206 -24.33 6.15 -13.79
C LEU A 206 -25.23 5.50 -12.75
N LEU A 207 -26.24 6.22 -12.29
CA LEU A 207 -27.28 5.70 -11.40
C LEU A 207 -28.64 5.75 -12.12
N THR A 208 -29.22 4.58 -12.26
CA THR A 208 -30.60 4.43 -12.78
C THR A 208 -31.54 3.96 -11.67
N ARG A 209 -32.82 3.82 -11.96
CA ARG A 209 -33.77 3.23 -11.00
C ARG A 209 -33.48 1.76 -10.68
N ARG A 210 -32.77 1.03 -11.53
CA ARG A 210 -32.56 -0.43 -11.43
C ARG A 210 -31.15 -0.84 -11.10
N ALA A 211 -30.17 -0.06 -11.52
CA ALA A 211 -28.74 -0.41 -11.35
C ALA A 211 -27.90 0.86 -11.27
N ALA A 212 -26.78 0.72 -10.61
CA ALA A 212 -25.69 1.66 -10.65
C ALA A 212 -24.51 1.04 -11.40
N ALA A 213 -23.77 1.85 -12.15
CA ALA A 213 -22.59 1.44 -12.89
C ALA A 213 -21.46 2.43 -12.65
N LEU A 214 -20.23 1.91 -12.61
CA LEU A 214 -19.01 2.70 -12.54
C LEU A 214 -18.03 2.15 -13.56
N GLY A 215 -17.41 3.06 -14.33
CA GLY A 215 -16.20 2.78 -15.11
C GLY A 215 -15.12 3.76 -14.69
N ALA A 216 -13.91 3.28 -14.43
CA ALA A 216 -12.75 4.12 -14.13
C ALA A 216 -11.53 3.62 -14.87
N PHE A 217 -10.66 4.55 -15.21
CA PHE A 217 -9.38 4.31 -15.89
C PHE A 217 -8.33 5.22 -15.27
N SER A 218 -7.10 4.73 -15.17
CA SER A 218 -5.91 5.49 -14.79
C SER A 218 -4.74 5.07 -15.67
N GLY A 219 -4.02 6.04 -16.21
CA GLY A 219 -2.82 5.86 -17.00
C GLY A 219 -1.69 6.71 -16.46
N LEU A 220 -0.50 6.11 -16.29
CA LEU A 220 0.73 6.78 -15.87
C LEU A 220 1.86 6.36 -16.78
N THR A 221 2.61 7.32 -17.27
CA THR A 221 3.89 7.10 -17.93
C THR A 221 4.92 8.06 -17.37
N THR A 222 6.17 7.59 -17.20
CA THR A 222 7.27 8.44 -16.78
C THR A 222 8.58 8.05 -17.47
N GLY A 223 9.40 9.03 -17.82
CA GLY A 223 10.78 8.81 -18.22
C GLY A 223 11.69 8.49 -17.03
N GLY A 224 11.25 8.85 -15.82
CA GLY A 224 11.94 8.56 -14.58
C GLY A 224 13.30 9.24 -14.43
N TYR A 225 14.09 8.76 -13.49
CA TYR A 225 15.42 9.29 -13.19
C TYR A 225 16.42 8.16 -12.93
N ILE A 226 17.72 8.46 -13.00
CA ILE A 226 18.78 7.50 -12.70
C ILE A 226 18.95 7.39 -11.17
N PRO A 227 18.56 6.27 -10.53
CA PRO A 227 18.64 6.14 -9.07
C PRO A 227 20.07 6.06 -8.55
N THR A 228 21.01 5.49 -9.32
CA THR A 228 22.42 5.42 -8.92
C THR A 228 22.99 6.83 -8.67
N ALA A 229 23.67 7.02 -7.53
CA ALA A 229 24.29 8.28 -7.17
C ALA A 229 25.28 8.75 -8.26
N PRO A 230 25.34 10.05 -8.64
CA PRO A 230 26.12 10.53 -9.79
C PRO A 230 27.60 10.10 -9.80
N ALA A 231 28.23 10.07 -8.62
CA ALA A 231 29.64 9.67 -8.49
C ALA A 231 29.90 8.17 -8.74
N LEU A 232 28.86 7.35 -8.76
CA LEU A 232 28.93 5.88 -8.92
C LEU A 232 28.37 5.41 -10.25
N ARG A 233 27.89 6.30 -11.11
CA ARG A 233 27.28 5.98 -12.41
C ARG A 233 28.31 5.49 -13.40
N GLY A 234 27.91 4.49 -14.18
CA GLY A 234 28.63 4.03 -15.37
C GLY A 234 27.73 4.08 -16.61
N SER A 235 28.21 3.53 -17.71
CA SER A 235 27.48 3.57 -18.99
C SER A 235 26.21 2.70 -19.03
N VAL A 236 26.03 1.78 -18.08
CA VAL A 236 24.83 0.93 -18.00
C VAL A 236 23.67 1.61 -17.27
N ASP A 237 23.94 2.70 -16.53
CA ASP A 237 22.92 3.37 -15.74
C ASP A 237 21.99 4.21 -16.62
N ILE A 238 20.73 3.84 -16.62
CA ILE A 238 19.65 4.54 -17.34
C ILE A 238 18.54 4.93 -16.36
N PRO A 239 17.63 5.81 -16.72
CA PRO A 239 16.50 6.14 -15.86
C PRO A 239 15.63 4.91 -15.54
N SER A 240 15.26 4.78 -14.27
CA SER A 240 14.16 3.91 -13.86
C SER A 240 12.86 4.56 -14.25
N ASN A 241 11.98 3.83 -14.94
CA ASN A 241 10.72 4.36 -15.45
C ASN A 241 9.56 3.39 -15.22
N VAL A 242 8.34 3.88 -15.40
CA VAL A 242 7.13 3.07 -15.38
C VAL A 242 6.16 3.51 -16.46
N THR A 243 5.46 2.53 -17.01
CA THR A 243 4.19 2.72 -17.72
C THR A 243 3.17 1.80 -17.05
N ALA A 244 2.13 2.37 -16.49
CA ALA A 244 1.06 1.65 -15.78
C ALA A 244 -0.30 2.09 -16.33
N GLU A 245 -1.16 1.13 -16.59
CA GLU A 245 -2.54 1.33 -17.00
C GLU A 245 -3.43 0.47 -16.11
N SER A 246 -4.43 1.08 -15.48
CA SER A 246 -5.41 0.35 -14.69
C SER A 246 -6.84 0.72 -15.08
N GLY A 247 -7.72 -0.24 -14.92
CA GLY A 247 -9.12 -0.08 -15.23
C GLY A 247 -10.00 -0.77 -14.21
N ARG A 248 -11.16 -0.19 -13.95
CA ARG A 248 -12.19 -0.75 -13.06
C ARG A 248 -13.55 -0.58 -13.68
N ILE A 249 -14.32 -1.66 -13.64
CA ILE A 249 -15.76 -1.65 -13.98
C ILE A 249 -16.52 -2.24 -12.81
N GLU A 250 -17.64 -1.62 -12.42
CA GLU A 250 -18.54 -2.13 -11.40
C GLU A 250 -19.99 -1.97 -11.83
N LEU A 251 -20.76 -3.02 -11.64
CA LEU A 251 -22.21 -3.04 -11.76
C LEU A 251 -22.80 -3.40 -10.40
N ARG A 252 -23.77 -2.63 -9.93
CA ARG A 252 -24.37 -2.75 -8.60
C ARG A 252 -25.88 -2.62 -8.68
N THR A 253 -26.60 -3.29 -7.80
CA THR A 253 -28.05 -3.09 -7.64
C THR A 253 -28.34 -1.65 -7.20
N ALA A 254 -29.43 -1.07 -7.70
CA ALA A 254 -29.84 0.25 -7.23
C ALA A 254 -30.58 0.14 -5.87
N PRO A 255 -30.38 1.08 -4.94
CA PRO A 255 -30.99 1.02 -3.60
C PRO A 255 -32.55 0.96 -3.61
N THR A 256 -33.17 1.39 -4.68
CA THR A 256 -34.63 1.42 -4.81
C THR A 256 -35.25 0.10 -5.30
N LEU A 257 -34.42 -0.86 -5.72
CA LEU A 257 -34.91 -2.05 -6.42
C LEU A 257 -34.86 -3.34 -5.59
N ALA A 258 -33.86 -3.46 -4.74
CA ALA A 258 -33.62 -4.68 -3.98
C ALA A 258 -33.43 -4.35 -2.51
N PRO A 259 -33.92 -5.19 -1.61
CA PRO A 259 -33.61 -5.07 -0.19
C PRO A 259 -32.14 -5.37 0.11
N PHE A 260 -31.36 -5.81 -0.89
CA PHE A 260 -29.92 -6.14 -0.75
C PHE A 260 -29.09 -5.35 -1.77
N ASP A 261 -27.89 -5.01 -1.36
CA ASP A 261 -26.88 -4.34 -2.19
C ASP A 261 -25.90 -5.42 -2.72
N ALA A 262 -25.99 -5.74 -4.02
CA ALA A 262 -25.10 -6.69 -4.66
C ALA A 262 -24.33 -6.06 -5.82
N PHE A 263 -23.11 -6.50 -6.04
CA PHE A 263 -22.28 -5.99 -7.11
C PHE A 263 -21.38 -7.03 -7.76
N LEU A 264 -21.02 -6.76 -9.01
CA LEU A 264 -19.97 -7.41 -9.76
C LEU A 264 -18.93 -6.36 -10.13
N ARG A 265 -17.66 -6.62 -9.85
CA ARG A 265 -16.55 -5.73 -10.11
C ARG A 265 -15.44 -6.47 -10.85
N GLY A 266 -14.84 -5.80 -11.83
CA GLY A 266 -13.61 -6.23 -12.49
C GLY A 266 -12.56 -5.14 -12.40
N ASN A 267 -11.33 -5.51 -12.04
CA ASN A 267 -10.14 -4.65 -12.10
C ASN A 267 -9.12 -5.26 -13.06
N VAL A 268 -8.37 -4.39 -13.72
CA VAL A 268 -7.25 -4.77 -14.58
C VAL A 268 -6.06 -3.86 -14.27
N LEU A 269 -4.85 -4.43 -14.27
CA LEU A 269 -3.59 -3.69 -14.21
C LEU A 269 -2.65 -4.23 -15.28
N ASN A 270 -2.02 -3.35 -16.03
CA ASN A 270 -0.94 -3.64 -16.94
C ASN A 270 0.19 -2.66 -16.67
N GLU A 271 1.32 -3.17 -16.21
CA GLU A 271 2.45 -2.38 -15.77
C GLU A 271 3.73 -2.91 -16.40
N SER A 272 4.63 -2.00 -16.80
CA SER A 272 5.98 -2.30 -17.24
C SER A 272 6.96 -1.26 -16.71
N ARG A 273 8.18 -1.71 -16.32
CA ARG A 273 9.20 -0.88 -15.67
C ARG A 273 10.60 -1.20 -16.17
N SER A 274 11.45 -0.17 -16.23
CA SER A 274 12.91 -0.31 -16.21
C SER A 274 13.41 -0.03 -14.80
N ASN A 275 14.32 -0.85 -14.29
CA ASN A 275 14.84 -0.74 -12.93
C ASN A 275 16.22 -0.05 -12.86
N GLY A 276 16.53 0.80 -13.85
CA GLY A 276 17.74 1.62 -13.85
C GLY A 276 18.89 1.08 -14.70
N THR A 277 18.70 -0.08 -15.38
CA THR A 277 19.61 -0.59 -16.41
C THR A 277 18.83 -1.25 -17.55
N ALA A 278 19.46 -1.48 -18.68
CA ALA A 278 18.79 -2.02 -19.87
C ALA A 278 18.26 -3.44 -19.68
N ASP A 279 19.01 -4.28 -18.96
CA ASP A 279 18.68 -5.69 -18.74
C ASP A 279 17.85 -5.95 -17.47
N GLN A 280 17.61 -4.93 -16.63
CA GLN A 280 16.77 -5.06 -15.44
C GLN A 280 15.39 -4.45 -15.67
N THR A 281 14.44 -5.28 -16.01
CA THR A 281 13.06 -4.89 -16.30
C THR A 281 12.09 -5.75 -15.51
N ASN A 282 10.86 -5.26 -15.31
CA ASN A 282 9.75 -6.08 -14.85
C ASN A 282 8.44 -5.66 -15.52
N ALA A 283 7.45 -6.55 -15.45
CA ALA A 283 6.11 -6.30 -15.94
C ALA A 283 5.09 -7.11 -15.14
N THR A 284 3.96 -6.51 -14.84
CA THR A 284 2.83 -7.14 -14.16
C THR A 284 1.59 -7.01 -15.04
N ARG A 285 0.86 -8.12 -15.21
CA ARG A 285 -0.50 -8.11 -15.76
C ARG A 285 -1.41 -8.81 -14.76
N LEU A 286 -2.39 -8.06 -14.26
CA LEU A 286 -3.33 -8.54 -13.25
C LEU A 286 -4.76 -8.35 -13.75
N TRP A 287 -5.56 -9.39 -13.58
CA TRP A 287 -7.01 -9.38 -13.73
C TRP A 287 -7.63 -9.81 -12.41
N ARG A 288 -8.53 -9.02 -11.85
CA ARG A 288 -9.24 -9.35 -10.62
C ARG A 288 -10.73 -9.20 -10.82
N TYR A 289 -11.50 -10.14 -10.31
CA TYR A 289 -12.96 -10.08 -10.29
C TYR A 289 -13.44 -10.24 -8.85
N ILE A 290 -14.52 -9.54 -8.53
CA ILE A 290 -15.12 -9.53 -7.19
C ILE A 290 -16.63 -9.58 -7.35
N VAL A 291 -17.28 -10.53 -6.67
CA VAL A 291 -18.71 -10.57 -6.45
C VAL A 291 -18.97 -10.24 -5.00
N GLY A 292 -19.77 -9.24 -4.73
CA GLY A 292 -20.06 -8.80 -3.38
C GLY A 292 -21.57 -8.62 -3.14
N ALA A 293 -21.95 -8.79 -1.88
CA ALA A 293 -23.28 -8.45 -1.40
C ALA A 293 -23.21 -7.94 0.03
N ASP A 294 -23.98 -6.91 0.32
CA ASP A 294 -24.17 -6.32 1.64
C ASP A 294 -25.68 -6.24 1.90
N ASP A 295 -26.13 -6.75 3.06
CA ASP A 295 -27.57 -6.78 3.37
C ASP A 295 -27.83 -6.64 4.87
N ASP A 296 -28.93 -5.98 5.18
CA ASP A 296 -29.47 -5.84 6.53
C ASP A 296 -30.72 -6.72 6.67
N PHE A 297 -30.54 -7.93 7.19
CA PHE A 297 -31.62 -8.90 7.37
C PHE A 297 -31.94 -9.10 8.86
N ALA A 298 -33.18 -8.83 9.26
CA ALA A 298 -33.68 -9.06 10.64
C ALA A 298 -32.78 -8.44 11.73
N GLY A 299 -32.19 -7.26 11.46
CA GLY A 299 -31.29 -6.56 12.38
C GLY A 299 -29.87 -7.14 12.42
N THR A 300 -29.52 -8.00 11.49
CA THR A 300 -28.17 -8.51 11.25
C THR A 300 -27.64 -7.93 9.95
N HIS A 301 -26.50 -7.25 10.00
CA HIS A 301 -25.78 -6.81 8.82
C HIS A 301 -24.87 -7.94 8.34
N ALA A 302 -25.02 -8.36 7.11
CA ALA A 302 -24.24 -9.44 6.48
C ALA A 302 -23.45 -8.91 5.30
N VAL A 303 -22.20 -9.35 5.17
CA VAL A 303 -21.28 -8.99 4.08
C VAL A 303 -20.72 -10.25 3.47
N LEU A 304 -20.79 -10.34 2.14
CA LEU A 304 -20.21 -11.40 1.34
C LEU A 304 -19.25 -10.79 0.32
N ARG A 305 -18.05 -11.35 0.22
CA ARG A 305 -17.10 -11.10 -0.88
C ARG A 305 -16.58 -12.44 -1.38
N ALA A 306 -16.72 -12.69 -2.67
CA ALA A 306 -16.03 -13.77 -3.38
C ALA A 306 -15.18 -13.12 -4.46
N TYR A 307 -13.89 -13.42 -4.48
CA TYR A 307 -12.98 -12.80 -5.42
C TYR A 307 -11.98 -13.80 -5.99
N GLY A 308 -11.42 -13.47 -7.12
CA GLY A 308 -10.32 -14.18 -7.69
C GLY A 308 -9.45 -13.25 -8.53
N SER A 309 -8.19 -13.62 -8.68
CA SER A 309 -7.26 -12.91 -9.55
C SER A 309 -6.42 -13.88 -10.38
N ARG A 310 -6.03 -13.41 -11.54
CA ARG A 310 -5.01 -14.02 -12.38
C ARG A 310 -3.93 -13.01 -12.64
N GLU A 311 -2.70 -13.36 -12.31
CA GLU A 311 -1.55 -12.51 -12.49
C GLU A 311 -0.45 -13.20 -13.29
N SER A 312 0.31 -12.41 -14.02
CA SER A 312 1.55 -12.81 -14.67
C SER A 312 2.59 -11.73 -14.36
N TYR A 313 3.48 -12.05 -13.45
CA TYR A 313 4.65 -11.23 -13.13
C TYR A 313 5.86 -11.70 -13.90
N ARG A 314 6.64 -10.78 -14.47
CA ARG A 314 7.90 -11.05 -15.18
C ARG A 314 8.98 -10.14 -14.67
N GLN A 315 10.19 -10.67 -14.55
CA GLN A 315 11.37 -9.89 -14.18
C GLN A 315 12.62 -10.46 -14.87
N SER A 316 13.56 -9.57 -15.22
CA SER A 316 14.90 -9.95 -15.67
C SER A 316 15.95 -9.51 -14.65
N PHE A 317 17.04 -10.25 -14.58
CA PHE A 317 18.18 -10.01 -13.69
C PHE A 317 19.47 -9.99 -14.49
N SER A 318 20.35 -9.09 -14.10
CA SER A 318 21.67 -8.94 -14.72
C SER A 318 22.80 -8.90 -13.69
N SER A 319 23.97 -9.23 -14.14
CA SER A 319 25.23 -8.97 -13.45
C SER A 319 25.85 -7.69 -14.00
N ILE A 320 26.18 -6.77 -13.11
CA ILE A 320 26.74 -5.46 -13.44
C ILE A 320 28.18 -5.41 -12.96
N ALA A 321 29.12 -5.03 -13.83
CA ALA A 321 30.53 -4.86 -13.46
C ALA A 321 30.68 -3.76 -12.38
N ALA A 322 31.74 -3.88 -11.55
CA ALA A 322 31.97 -2.94 -10.44
C ALA A 322 32.08 -1.47 -10.90
N ASN A 323 32.63 -1.22 -12.07
CA ASN A 323 32.72 0.10 -12.69
C ASN A 323 31.42 0.55 -13.40
N ARG A 324 30.39 -0.31 -13.42
CA ARG A 324 29.07 -0.08 -14.06
C ARG A 324 29.13 0.26 -15.56
N ASN A 325 30.16 -0.21 -16.26
CA ASN A 325 30.30 0.02 -17.71
C ASN A 325 29.96 -1.20 -18.56
N SER A 326 29.59 -2.31 -17.94
CA SER A 326 29.08 -3.49 -18.63
C SER A 326 28.03 -4.19 -17.80
N GLU A 327 27.07 -4.76 -18.49
CA GLU A 327 25.94 -5.51 -17.93
C GLU A 327 25.78 -6.81 -18.73
N THR A 328 25.41 -7.88 -18.06
CA THR A 328 25.14 -9.19 -18.69
C THR A 328 23.86 -9.75 -18.11
N LEU A 329 22.87 -10.04 -18.93
CA LEU A 329 21.63 -10.69 -18.55
C LEU A 329 21.93 -12.09 -18.00
N THR A 330 21.49 -12.38 -16.78
CA THR A 330 21.81 -13.64 -16.08
C THR A 330 20.61 -14.56 -15.95
N LYS A 331 19.41 -14.00 -15.68
CA LYS A 331 18.21 -14.77 -15.40
C LYS A 331 16.97 -14.07 -15.93
N LEU A 332 16.02 -14.85 -16.40
CA LEU A 332 14.66 -14.45 -16.73
C LEU A 332 13.70 -15.15 -15.76
N GLN A 333 12.77 -14.42 -15.19
CA GLN A 333 11.76 -14.93 -14.28
C GLN A 333 10.36 -14.68 -14.85
N HIS A 334 9.49 -15.68 -14.70
CA HIS A 334 8.06 -15.58 -14.99
C HIS A 334 7.26 -16.28 -13.90
N VAL A 335 6.33 -15.56 -13.28
CA VAL A 335 5.47 -16.06 -12.19
C VAL A 335 4.01 -15.95 -12.63
N PRO A 336 3.43 -16.97 -13.27
CA PRO A 336 2.00 -17.09 -13.42
C PRO A 336 1.39 -17.51 -12.07
N LEU A 337 0.31 -16.86 -11.68
CA LEU A 337 -0.43 -17.19 -10.47
C LEU A 337 -1.94 -17.03 -10.64
N ASP A 338 -2.67 -17.84 -9.89
CA ASP A 338 -4.11 -17.73 -9.70
C ASP A 338 -4.42 -17.64 -8.19
N GLU A 339 -5.32 -16.72 -7.85
CA GLU A 339 -5.82 -16.54 -6.49
C GLU A 339 -7.34 -16.70 -6.46
N PHE A 340 -7.84 -17.30 -5.41
CA PHE A 340 -9.26 -17.31 -5.07
C PHE A 340 -9.42 -16.98 -3.60
N GLY A 341 -10.41 -16.16 -3.27
CA GLY A 341 -10.72 -15.82 -1.90
C GLY A 341 -12.22 -15.66 -1.66
N PHE A 342 -12.55 -15.79 -0.39
CA PHE A 342 -13.92 -15.68 0.09
C PHE A 342 -13.93 -15.05 1.48
N VAL A 343 -14.86 -14.12 1.70
CA VAL A 343 -15.11 -13.47 2.99
C VAL A 343 -16.60 -13.49 3.25
N LEU A 344 -16.99 -14.01 4.39
CA LEU A 344 -18.35 -13.94 4.91
C LEU A 344 -18.30 -13.38 6.33
N GLN A 345 -19.11 -12.39 6.61
CA GLN A 345 -19.24 -11.83 7.96
C GLN A 345 -20.67 -11.43 8.24
N ALA A 346 -21.03 -11.48 9.51
CA ALA A 346 -22.31 -11.02 10.02
C ALA A 346 -22.11 -10.29 11.32
N SER A 347 -22.79 -9.14 11.48
CA SER A 347 -22.77 -8.38 12.72
C SER A 347 -24.18 -7.99 13.14
N ARG A 348 -24.41 -7.90 14.47
CA ARG A 348 -25.70 -7.62 15.04
C ARG A 348 -25.59 -6.81 16.32
N ALA A 349 -26.43 -5.78 16.43
CA ALA A 349 -26.67 -5.10 17.69
C ALA A 349 -27.55 -5.99 18.61
N LEU A 350 -27.05 -6.25 19.81
CA LEU A 350 -27.67 -7.06 20.84
C LEU A 350 -28.18 -6.16 21.98
N PRO A 351 -29.10 -6.64 22.85
CA PRO A 351 -29.51 -5.88 24.02
C PRO A 351 -28.32 -5.46 24.91
N LYS A 352 -28.51 -4.43 25.73
CA LYS A 352 -27.53 -3.89 26.68
C LYS A 352 -26.30 -3.25 26.05
N ASN A 353 -26.45 -2.63 24.88
CA ASN A 353 -25.38 -1.92 24.16
C ASN A 353 -24.19 -2.84 23.79
N VAL A 354 -24.47 -4.06 23.42
CA VAL A 354 -23.50 -5.00 22.86
C VAL A 354 -23.70 -5.08 21.37
N THR A 355 -22.63 -5.01 20.59
CA THR A 355 -22.60 -5.39 19.19
C THR A 355 -21.67 -6.57 19.03
N ALA A 356 -22.11 -7.63 18.35
CA ALA A 356 -21.31 -8.82 18.10
C ALA A 356 -21.14 -9.04 16.60
N ALA A 357 -20.01 -9.60 16.20
CA ALA A 357 -19.72 -10.01 14.84
C ALA A 357 -19.07 -11.39 14.79
N LEU A 358 -19.33 -12.10 13.71
CA LEU A 358 -18.69 -13.37 13.35
C LEU A 358 -18.23 -13.26 11.91
N GLY A 359 -17.09 -13.87 11.59
CA GLY A 359 -16.61 -13.92 10.22
C GLY A 359 -15.83 -15.17 9.91
N LEU A 360 -15.86 -15.52 8.64
CA LEU A 360 -15.10 -16.61 8.04
C LEU A 360 -14.46 -16.10 6.77
N ASP A 361 -13.21 -16.46 6.51
CA ASP A 361 -12.56 -16.17 5.24
C ASP A 361 -11.62 -17.30 4.81
N LEU A 362 -11.36 -17.31 3.52
CA LEU A 362 -10.43 -18.22 2.87
C LEU A 362 -9.69 -17.46 1.80
N ARG A 363 -8.39 -17.69 1.71
CA ARG A 363 -7.52 -17.25 0.62
C ARG A 363 -6.71 -18.43 0.14
N ASP A 364 -6.78 -18.74 -1.15
CA ASP A 364 -6.08 -19.86 -1.79
C ASP A 364 -5.28 -19.33 -2.98
N ILE A 365 -3.98 -19.53 -2.98
CA ILE A 365 -3.03 -19.03 -3.97
C ILE A 365 -2.33 -20.21 -4.60
N ARG A 366 -2.22 -20.23 -5.93
CA ARG A 366 -1.45 -21.19 -6.71
C ARG A 366 -0.48 -20.41 -7.57
N ALA A 367 0.81 -20.66 -7.42
CA ALA A 367 1.83 -19.99 -8.20
C ALA A 367 2.89 -20.98 -8.69
N THR A 368 3.49 -20.63 -9.82
CA THR A 368 4.71 -21.28 -10.32
C THR A 368 5.74 -20.19 -10.55
N ASP A 369 6.94 -20.36 -10.02
CA ASP A 369 8.08 -19.50 -10.27
C ASP A 369 9.01 -20.19 -11.28
N ASP A 370 9.01 -19.72 -12.52
CA ASP A 370 9.85 -20.19 -13.60
C ASP A 370 11.09 -19.29 -13.73
N GLU A 371 12.24 -19.75 -13.26
CA GLU A 371 13.51 -19.05 -13.35
C GLU A 371 14.41 -19.69 -14.41
N THR A 372 14.62 -19.01 -15.54
CA THR A 372 15.51 -19.46 -16.62
C THR A 372 16.88 -18.83 -16.49
N THR A 373 17.92 -19.62 -16.26
CA THR A 373 19.32 -19.18 -16.30
C THR A 373 19.75 -19.01 -17.74
N VAL A 374 20.12 -17.79 -18.14
CA VAL A 374 20.41 -17.45 -19.56
C VAL A 374 21.58 -18.23 -20.12
N SER A 375 22.70 -18.37 -19.36
CA SER A 375 23.92 -19.04 -19.82
C SER A 375 23.74 -20.53 -20.10
N THR A 376 22.80 -21.19 -19.43
CA THR A 376 22.56 -22.64 -19.58
C THR A 376 21.24 -22.95 -20.27
N SER A 377 20.36 -21.97 -20.43
CA SER A 377 18.98 -22.11 -20.89
C SER A 377 18.15 -23.12 -20.03
N VAL A 378 18.58 -23.37 -18.80
CA VAL A 378 17.88 -24.26 -17.87
C VAL A 378 16.86 -23.45 -17.10
N THR A 379 15.60 -23.92 -17.10
CA THR A 379 14.52 -23.35 -16.32
C THR A 379 14.31 -24.20 -15.06
N ALA A 380 14.34 -23.56 -13.90
CA ALA A 380 13.88 -24.11 -12.65
C ALA A 380 12.44 -23.66 -12.40
N SER A 381 11.48 -24.59 -12.48
CA SER A 381 10.07 -24.35 -12.22
C SER A 381 9.74 -24.78 -10.81
N THR A 382 9.42 -23.84 -9.94
CA THR A 382 9.02 -24.11 -8.54
C THR A 382 7.53 -23.79 -8.38
N SER A 383 6.71 -24.81 -8.21
CA SER A 383 5.27 -24.67 -8.01
C SER A 383 4.88 -24.93 -6.57
N ALA A 384 3.91 -24.17 -6.06
CA ALA A 384 3.37 -24.35 -4.73
C ALA A 384 1.92 -23.84 -4.65
N ARG A 385 1.22 -24.27 -3.59
CA ARG A 385 -0.08 -23.76 -3.21
C ARG A 385 -0.05 -23.29 -1.76
N GLN A 386 -0.60 -22.13 -1.50
CA GLN A 386 -0.72 -21.57 -0.16
C GLN A 386 -2.18 -21.30 0.15
N ARG A 387 -2.64 -21.69 1.34
CA ARG A 387 -4.00 -21.47 1.78
C ARG A 387 -4.00 -20.93 3.20
N ASP A 388 -4.76 -19.84 3.38
CA ASP A 388 -5.12 -19.31 4.68
C ASP A 388 -6.64 -19.44 4.85
N THR A 389 -7.07 -20.05 5.94
CA THR A 389 -8.49 -20.20 6.29
C THR A 389 -8.67 -19.75 7.71
N GLY A 390 -9.47 -18.70 7.90
CA GLY A 390 -9.65 -18.07 9.18
C GLY A 390 -11.12 -17.96 9.59
N GLY A 391 -11.36 -17.97 10.90
CA GLY A 391 -12.65 -17.64 11.47
C GLY A 391 -12.47 -16.79 12.71
N TYR A 392 -13.33 -15.78 12.90
CA TYR A 392 -13.25 -14.88 14.04
C TYR A 392 -14.62 -14.63 14.69
N ALA A 393 -14.55 -14.27 15.95
CA ALA A 393 -15.65 -13.73 16.73
C ALA A 393 -15.19 -12.43 17.40
N ASP A 394 -16.03 -11.40 17.36
CA ASP A 394 -15.79 -10.11 17.95
C ASP A 394 -17.03 -9.59 18.69
N ALA A 395 -16.83 -8.86 19.76
CA ALA A 395 -17.88 -8.21 20.51
C ALA A 395 -17.42 -6.88 21.09
N ILE A 396 -18.25 -5.86 20.91
CA ILE A 396 -18.08 -4.55 21.53
C ILE A 396 -19.22 -4.28 22.49
N TRP A 397 -18.90 -3.98 23.75
CA TRP A 397 -19.84 -3.57 24.77
C TRP A 397 -19.62 -2.11 25.14
N GLN A 398 -20.66 -1.28 24.99
CA GLN A 398 -20.61 0.16 25.18
C GLN A 398 -21.52 0.63 26.32
N PRO A 399 -21.22 0.29 27.60
CA PRO A 399 -21.89 0.89 28.72
C PRO A 399 -21.47 2.37 28.85
N LYS A 400 -22.29 3.19 29.48
CA LYS A 400 -22.08 4.62 29.67
C LYS A 400 -20.60 5.02 29.87
N HIS A 401 -20.04 5.84 28.98
CA HIS A 401 -18.65 6.33 29.02
C HIS A 401 -17.54 5.27 28.93
N TRP A 402 -17.85 4.04 28.59
CA TRP A 402 -16.91 2.97 28.33
C TRP A 402 -17.19 2.31 26.99
N SER A 403 -16.14 1.87 26.33
CA SER A 403 -16.23 0.89 25.24
C SER A 403 -15.21 -0.21 25.52
N LEU A 404 -15.68 -1.44 25.59
CA LEU A 404 -14.85 -2.62 25.75
C LEU A 404 -15.02 -3.48 24.51
N SER A 405 -13.92 -3.80 23.84
CA SER A 405 -13.90 -4.70 22.69
C SER A 405 -13.10 -5.95 23.01
N GLY A 406 -13.55 -7.07 22.48
CA GLY A 406 -12.84 -8.34 22.59
C GLY A 406 -13.07 -9.17 21.35
N SER A 407 -11.99 -9.59 20.72
CA SER A 407 -12.01 -10.43 19.52
C SER A 407 -11.05 -11.61 19.65
N VAL A 408 -11.36 -12.68 18.94
CA VAL A 408 -10.48 -13.82 18.76
C VAL A 408 -10.65 -14.36 17.35
N ARG A 409 -9.53 -14.61 16.71
CA ARG A 409 -9.47 -15.26 15.40
C ARG A 409 -8.56 -16.47 15.47
N VAL A 410 -8.90 -17.50 14.73
CA VAL A 410 -8.07 -18.70 14.52
C VAL A 410 -7.88 -18.89 13.03
N ASP A 411 -6.62 -19.00 12.61
CA ASP A 411 -6.21 -19.22 11.23
C ASP A 411 -5.47 -20.54 11.07
N ALA A 412 -5.82 -21.31 10.04
CA ALA A 412 -5.07 -22.43 9.54
C ALA A 412 -4.28 -21.96 8.29
N PHE A 413 -2.99 -21.69 8.48
CA PHE A 413 -2.09 -21.25 7.42
C PHE A 413 -1.27 -22.43 6.91
N ASN A 414 -1.42 -22.77 5.62
CA ASN A 414 -0.84 -23.98 5.04
C ASN A 414 -0.14 -23.67 3.71
N THR A 415 1.04 -24.27 3.52
CA THR A 415 1.69 -24.33 2.20
C THR A 415 1.86 -25.80 1.83
N PHE A 416 1.41 -26.20 0.64
CA PHE A 416 1.39 -27.60 0.23
C PHE A 416 1.59 -27.77 -1.28
N SER A 417 1.81 -29.01 -1.72
CA SER A 417 2.12 -29.34 -3.11
C SER A 417 3.36 -28.61 -3.63
N ALA A 418 4.29 -28.25 -2.75
CA ALA A 418 5.50 -27.55 -3.10
C ALA A 418 6.51 -28.50 -3.74
N GLN A 419 6.94 -28.19 -4.96
CA GLN A 419 7.88 -29.00 -5.71
C GLN A 419 8.69 -28.16 -6.69
N GLN A 420 9.89 -28.64 -7.02
CA GLN A 420 10.75 -28.03 -8.04
C GLN A 420 11.07 -29.04 -9.13
N ARG A 421 11.10 -28.56 -10.36
CA ARG A 421 11.50 -29.31 -11.55
C ARG A 421 12.48 -28.48 -12.38
N LEU A 422 13.54 -29.11 -12.88
CA LEU A 422 14.45 -28.48 -13.84
C LEU A 422 14.07 -28.93 -15.26
N SER A 423 14.16 -27.99 -16.22
CA SER A 423 13.80 -28.29 -17.63
C SER A 423 14.68 -29.34 -18.28
N ASN A 424 15.90 -29.54 -17.79
CA ASN A 424 16.86 -30.53 -18.25
C ASN A 424 16.83 -31.87 -17.45
N SER A 425 15.84 -32.06 -16.57
CA SER A 425 15.69 -33.24 -15.72
C SER A 425 14.25 -33.71 -15.68
N ALA A 426 14.05 -35.01 -15.67
CA ALA A 426 12.73 -35.61 -15.42
C ALA A 426 12.40 -35.68 -13.92
N ALA A 427 13.39 -35.44 -13.04
CA ALA A 427 13.19 -35.51 -11.60
C ALA A 427 12.33 -34.35 -11.09
N VAL A 428 11.43 -34.66 -10.17
CA VAL A 428 10.65 -33.70 -9.40
C VAL A 428 11.12 -33.76 -7.95
N THR A 429 11.59 -32.66 -7.44
CA THR A 429 12.08 -32.54 -6.06
C THR A 429 10.96 -31.97 -5.19
N PRO A 430 10.41 -32.72 -4.22
CA PRO A 430 9.45 -32.18 -3.27
C PRO A 430 10.15 -31.19 -2.33
N LEU A 431 9.43 -30.11 -1.98
CA LEU A 431 9.90 -29.09 -1.06
C LEU A 431 9.14 -29.15 0.26
N PRO A 432 9.71 -28.64 1.37
CA PRO A 432 9.05 -28.58 2.66
C PRO A 432 7.68 -27.93 2.59
N GLN A 433 6.76 -28.41 3.41
CA GLN A 433 5.40 -27.91 3.56
C GLN A 433 5.24 -27.27 4.92
N LEU A 434 4.42 -26.23 5.01
CA LEU A 434 4.13 -25.52 6.25
C LEU A 434 2.66 -25.75 6.63
N ASN A 435 2.44 -26.12 7.90
CA ASN A 435 1.12 -26.23 8.50
C ASN A 435 1.15 -25.56 9.86
N GLU A 436 0.54 -24.42 10.00
CA GLU A 436 0.47 -23.69 11.26
C GLU A 436 -0.96 -23.32 11.62
N LEU A 437 -1.35 -23.58 12.87
CA LEU A 437 -2.57 -23.04 13.48
C LEU A 437 -2.20 -21.86 14.34
N VAL A 438 -2.90 -20.71 14.13
CA VAL A 438 -2.60 -19.46 14.78
C VAL A 438 -3.83 -18.89 15.45
N ALA A 439 -3.70 -18.49 16.72
CA ALA A 439 -4.73 -17.73 17.42
C ALA A 439 -4.25 -16.26 17.58
N SER A 440 -5.12 -15.34 17.18
CA SER A 440 -4.91 -13.88 17.22
C SER A 440 -6.01 -13.23 18.06
N PRO A 441 -5.88 -13.21 19.40
CA PRO A 441 -6.81 -12.49 20.28
C PRO A 441 -6.47 -10.98 20.30
N ARG A 442 -7.49 -10.15 20.53
CA ARG A 442 -7.37 -8.71 20.79
C ARG A 442 -8.33 -8.29 21.89
N LEU A 443 -7.91 -7.34 22.72
CA LEU A 443 -8.73 -6.66 23.72
C LEU A 443 -8.54 -5.15 23.55
N GLY A 444 -9.63 -4.41 23.61
CA GLY A 444 -9.65 -2.95 23.54
C GLY A 444 -10.47 -2.35 24.67
N LEU A 445 -10.04 -1.20 25.14
CA LEU A 445 -10.70 -0.44 26.21
C LEU A 445 -10.66 1.03 25.84
N VAL A 446 -11.80 1.69 25.93
CA VAL A 446 -11.91 3.16 25.87
C VAL A 446 -12.66 3.66 27.09
N ARG A 447 -12.16 4.70 27.69
CA ARG A 447 -12.81 5.45 28.75
C ARG A 447 -12.99 6.90 28.34
N GLU A 448 -14.22 7.31 28.19
CA GLU A 448 -14.58 8.72 28.01
C GLU A 448 -14.55 9.43 29.37
N LEU A 449 -13.88 10.57 29.43
CA LEU A 449 -13.74 11.42 30.56
C LEU A 449 -14.41 12.80 30.33
N PRO A 450 -14.73 13.56 31.37
CA PRO A 450 -15.27 14.90 31.18
C PRO A 450 -14.34 15.76 30.28
N HIS A 451 -14.94 16.77 29.69
CA HIS A 451 -14.22 17.75 28.87
C HIS A 451 -13.57 17.17 27.60
N GLY A 452 -14.19 16.17 26.96
CA GLY A 452 -13.76 15.61 25.68
C GLY A 452 -12.37 14.94 25.73
N LEU A 453 -11.96 14.45 26.87
CA LEU A 453 -10.79 13.59 27.03
C LEU A 453 -11.24 12.13 26.95
N SER A 454 -10.54 11.31 26.18
CA SER A 454 -10.70 9.85 26.19
C SER A 454 -9.37 9.16 26.39
N LEU A 455 -9.37 8.05 27.12
CA LEU A 455 -8.22 7.18 27.29
C LEU A 455 -8.46 5.86 26.57
N THR A 456 -7.44 5.35 25.91
CA THR A 456 -7.50 4.10 25.14
C THR A 456 -6.42 3.13 25.59
N ALA A 457 -6.73 1.84 25.58
CA ALA A 457 -5.76 0.77 25.79
C ALA A 457 -6.11 -0.41 24.88
N THR A 458 -5.11 -1.01 24.23
CA THR A 458 -5.28 -2.24 23.44
C THR A 458 -4.17 -3.22 23.74
N ALA A 459 -4.48 -4.50 23.65
CA ALA A 459 -3.51 -5.59 23.65
C ALA A 459 -3.89 -6.61 22.58
N PHE A 460 -2.91 -7.13 21.85
CA PHE A 460 -3.18 -8.00 20.72
C PHE A 460 -2.08 -9.03 20.49
N ARG A 461 -2.45 -10.11 19.80
CA ARG A 461 -1.53 -10.97 19.06
C ARG A 461 -1.85 -10.92 17.58
N ALA A 462 -0.81 -11.03 16.75
CA ALA A 462 -0.91 -11.02 15.30
C ALA A 462 0.14 -11.93 14.69
N PHE A 463 -0.02 -12.24 13.40
CA PHE A 463 0.94 -13.07 12.70
C PHE A 463 1.10 -12.65 11.24
N ARG A 464 2.18 -13.12 10.61
CA ARG A 464 2.40 -13.08 9.16
C ARG A 464 2.96 -14.42 8.69
N GLY A 465 2.26 -15.08 7.79
CA GLY A 465 2.80 -16.23 7.08
C GLY A 465 3.92 -15.81 6.13
N PRO A 466 4.94 -16.67 5.90
CA PRO A 466 5.93 -16.42 4.88
C PRO A 466 5.26 -16.41 3.50
N THR A 467 5.70 -15.50 2.62
CA THR A 467 5.21 -15.45 1.23
C THR A 467 5.85 -16.55 0.39
N MET A 468 5.24 -16.91 -0.74
CA MET A 468 5.85 -17.87 -1.66
C MET A 468 7.18 -17.36 -2.21
N ASN A 469 7.32 -16.04 -2.41
CA ASN A 469 8.57 -15.39 -2.77
C ASN A 469 9.68 -15.63 -1.72
N GLU A 470 9.34 -15.57 -0.43
CA GLU A 470 10.31 -15.81 0.66
C GLU A 470 10.69 -17.29 0.76
N LEU A 471 9.73 -18.19 0.54
CA LEU A 471 9.91 -19.64 0.64
C LEU A 471 10.69 -20.22 -0.54
N TYR A 472 10.43 -19.74 -1.77
CA TYR A 472 10.82 -20.49 -2.97
C TYR A 472 11.63 -19.69 -3.98
N ARG A 473 11.65 -18.36 -3.93
CA ARG A 473 12.35 -17.53 -4.89
C ARG A 473 13.74 -17.12 -4.41
N THR A 474 14.76 -17.32 -5.24
CA THR A 474 16.09 -16.73 -5.05
C THR A 474 16.17 -15.40 -5.79
N GLY A 475 16.22 -14.30 -5.03
CA GLY A 475 16.35 -12.94 -5.57
C GLY A 475 17.82 -12.55 -5.81
N GLN A 476 18.06 -11.67 -6.78
CA GLN A 476 19.36 -11.07 -7.03
C GLN A 476 19.22 -9.57 -7.23
N VAL A 477 20.10 -8.79 -6.61
CA VAL A 477 20.22 -7.34 -6.82
C VAL A 477 21.71 -7.03 -7.00
N GLY A 478 22.12 -6.74 -8.24
CA GLY A 478 23.53 -6.58 -8.58
C GLY A 478 24.36 -7.82 -8.19
N SER A 479 25.37 -7.65 -7.35
CA SER A 479 26.24 -8.72 -6.85
C SER A 479 25.73 -9.42 -5.60
N GLN A 480 24.55 -9.05 -5.10
CA GLN A 480 23.94 -9.65 -3.91
C GLN A 480 22.87 -10.66 -4.31
N THR A 481 23.00 -11.90 -3.87
CA THR A 481 22.03 -12.97 -4.05
C THR A 481 21.38 -13.31 -2.73
N THR A 482 20.06 -13.31 -2.67
CA THR A 482 19.27 -13.73 -1.50
C THR A 482 18.57 -15.05 -1.79
N LEU A 483 19.03 -16.13 -1.17
CA LEU A 483 18.50 -17.46 -1.36
C LEU A 483 17.12 -17.59 -0.71
N ALA A 484 16.26 -18.37 -1.34
CA ALA A 484 15.02 -18.84 -0.76
C ALA A 484 15.24 -19.75 0.46
N ASN A 485 14.19 -19.92 1.28
CA ASN A 485 14.20 -20.89 2.37
C ASN A 485 12.81 -21.48 2.57
N ALA A 486 12.61 -22.70 2.06
CA ALA A 486 11.33 -23.39 2.14
C ALA A 486 10.96 -23.85 3.58
N SER A 487 11.84 -23.67 4.56
CA SER A 487 11.61 -24.04 5.97
C SER A 487 11.23 -22.84 6.86
N LEU A 488 10.91 -21.68 6.29
CA LEU A 488 10.47 -20.51 7.05
C LEU A 488 9.16 -20.79 7.78
N LEU A 489 9.08 -20.29 9.01
CA LEU A 489 7.89 -20.32 9.87
C LEU A 489 7.22 -18.95 9.90
N ALA A 490 5.95 -18.89 10.26
CA ALA A 490 5.23 -17.65 10.41
C ALA A 490 5.80 -16.77 11.53
N GLU A 491 5.88 -15.46 11.28
CA GLU A 491 6.18 -14.44 12.29
C GLU A 491 5.03 -14.36 13.29
N ARG A 492 5.33 -14.16 14.58
CA ARG A 492 4.36 -14.05 15.68
C ARG A 492 4.57 -12.75 16.42
N ALA A 493 3.58 -11.89 16.44
CA ALA A 493 3.63 -10.62 17.15
C ALA A 493 2.78 -10.64 18.40
N THR A 494 3.24 -9.93 19.44
CA THR A 494 2.48 -9.55 20.62
C THR A 494 2.70 -8.07 20.83
N GLY A 495 1.62 -7.31 21.05
CA GLY A 495 1.73 -5.87 21.24
C GLY A 495 0.67 -5.32 22.17
N PHE A 496 0.93 -4.10 22.65
CA PHE A 496 -0.04 -3.29 23.38
C PHE A 496 0.17 -1.81 23.05
N GLU A 497 -0.92 -1.06 23.13
CA GLU A 497 -0.91 0.39 22.96
C GLU A 497 -1.70 1.06 24.08
N PHE A 498 -1.23 2.22 24.53
CA PHE A 498 -1.93 3.13 25.42
C PHE A 498 -2.01 4.50 24.80
N GLY A 499 -3.19 5.11 24.84
CA GLY A 499 -3.38 6.42 24.25
C GLY A 499 -4.31 7.31 25.03
N GLY A 500 -4.24 8.58 24.71
CA GLY A 500 -5.20 9.58 25.14
C GLY A 500 -5.54 10.48 23.96
N GLU A 501 -6.80 10.85 23.84
CA GLU A 501 -7.30 11.80 22.86
C GLU A 501 -8.05 12.92 23.54
N LEU A 502 -7.73 14.15 23.18
CA LEU A 502 -8.40 15.35 23.62
C LEU A 502 -9.10 16.01 22.44
N GLN A 503 -10.43 15.95 22.43
CA GLN A 503 -11.27 16.64 21.44
C GLN A 503 -11.75 17.97 22.00
N ARG A 504 -11.47 19.06 21.30
CA ARG A 504 -11.88 20.43 21.63
C ARG A 504 -12.48 21.14 20.43
N ARG A 505 -13.08 22.31 20.66
CA ARG A 505 -13.55 23.19 19.59
C ARG A 505 -12.40 23.65 18.67
N ALA A 506 -11.18 23.75 19.18
CA ALA A 506 -10.01 24.17 18.43
C ALA A 506 -9.39 23.04 17.58
N GLY A 507 -9.73 21.77 17.88
CA GLY A 507 -9.17 20.63 17.18
C GLY A 507 -9.05 19.38 18.05
N ARG A 508 -8.28 18.42 17.58
CA ARG A 508 -8.02 17.12 18.20
C ARG A 508 -6.52 16.96 18.46
N LEU A 509 -6.19 16.50 19.65
CA LEU A 509 -4.84 16.08 20.02
C LEU A 509 -4.87 14.62 20.46
N ARG A 510 -4.01 13.78 19.94
CA ARG A 510 -3.87 12.36 20.29
C ARG A 510 -2.42 12.05 20.61
N ALA A 511 -2.22 11.29 21.69
CA ALA A 511 -0.91 10.71 22.03
C ALA A 511 -1.09 9.21 22.23
N THR A 512 -0.22 8.40 21.62
CA THR A 512 -0.27 6.95 21.71
C THR A 512 1.14 6.41 21.96
N TYR A 513 1.32 5.70 23.07
CA TYR A 513 2.47 4.84 23.29
C TYR A 513 2.19 3.47 22.69
N PHE A 514 3.14 2.91 21.97
CA PHE A 514 3.03 1.58 21.40
C PHE A 514 4.24 0.71 21.76
N TRP A 515 4.00 -0.59 21.89
CA TRP A 515 5.01 -1.62 22.10
C TRP A 515 4.59 -2.87 21.34
N THR A 516 5.46 -3.36 20.47
CA THR A 516 5.22 -4.58 19.68
C THR A 516 6.51 -5.38 19.61
N GLU A 517 6.41 -6.66 19.89
CA GLU A 517 7.47 -7.64 19.81
C GLU A 517 7.11 -8.70 18.77
N VAL A 518 8.01 -8.99 17.84
CA VAL A 518 7.83 -10.02 16.82
C VAL A 518 8.85 -11.11 17.05
N ASN A 519 8.35 -12.30 17.29
CA ASN A 519 9.12 -13.53 17.39
C ASN A 519 9.24 -14.17 16.00
N ARG A 520 10.40 -14.77 15.72
CA ARG A 520 10.71 -15.40 14.44
C ARG A 520 10.58 -14.44 13.23
N PRO A 521 11.03 -13.15 13.31
CA PRO A 521 10.97 -12.26 12.17
C PRO A 521 11.76 -12.83 11.00
N ILE A 522 11.21 -12.75 9.80
CA ILE A 522 11.89 -13.18 8.58
C ILE A 522 12.80 -12.05 8.11
N SER A 523 14.09 -12.35 7.95
CA SER A 523 15.09 -11.40 7.46
C SER A 523 16.17 -12.13 6.65
N ALA A 524 16.96 -11.36 5.88
CA ALA A 524 18.10 -11.89 5.14
C ALA A 524 19.33 -11.97 6.05
N VAL A 525 19.95 -13.16 6.11
CA VAL A 525 21.15 -13.47 6.88
C VAL A 525 22.32 -13.68 5.93
N LEU A 526 23.47 -13.08 6.21
CA LEU A 526 24.69 -13.24 5.43
C LEU A 526 25.25 -14.66 5.60
N LEU A 527 25.36 -15.41 4.50
CA LEU A 527 25.96 -16.74 4.46
C LEU A 527 27.44 -16.69 4.07
N SER A 528 27.75 -15.85 3.07
CA SER A 528 29.12 -15.66 2.60
C SER A 528 29.28 -14.30 1.93
N GLN A 529 30.48 -13.76 1.99
CA GLN A 529 30.86 -12.52 1.35
C GLN A 529 32.26 -12.65 0.78
N THR A 530 32.41 -12.19 -0.47
CA THR A 530 33.71 -11.97 -1.12
C THR A 530 33.92 -10.48 -1.34
N THR A 531 35.00 -10.09 -1.98
CA THR A 531 35.23 -8.69 -2.37
C THR A 531 34.22 -8.17 -3.41
N THR A 532 33.55 -9.07 -4.13
CA THR A 532 32.68 -8.72 -5.26
C THR A 532 31.27 -9.24 -5.14
N THR A 533 30.98 -10.22 -4.29
CA THR A 533 29.67 -10.87 -4.19
C THR A 533 29.24 -11.07 -2.73
N GLN A 534 27.94 -11.04 -2.49
CA GLN A 534 27.31 -11.40 -1.22
C GLN A 534 26.23 -12.44 -1.45
N THR A 535 26.22 -13.48 -0.60
CA THR A 535 25.14 -14.47 -0.57
C THR A 535 24.45 -14.39 0.78
N LEU A 536 23.16 -14.11 0.74
CA LEU A 536 22.27 -14.09 1.90
C LEU A 536 21.25 -15.22 1.79
N GLN A 537 20.60 -15.56 2.89
CA GLN A 537 19.45 -16.44 2.91
C GLN A 537 18.38 -15.86 3.83
N ARG A 538 17.12 -16.00 3.46
CA ARG A 538 16.00 -15.68 4.34
C ARG A 538 15.92 -16.68 5.48
N GLN A 539 15.90 -16.18 6.72
CA GLN A 539 15.83 -16.99 7.94
C GLN A 539 14.90 -16.35 8.96
N ASN A 540 14.31 -17.16 9.84
CA ASN A 540 13.62 -16.66 11.02
C ASN A 540 14.68 -16.27 12.07
N LEU A 541 14.87 -15.00 12.28
CA LEU A 541 15.75 -14.48 13.33
C LEU A 541 15.01 -14.50 14.68
N GLY A 542 15.72 -14.63 15.78
CA GLY A 542 15.16 -14.73 17.13
C GLY A 542 13.98 -13.80 17.41
N GLN A 543 14.23 -12.50 17.65
CA GLN A 543 13.20 -11.55 18.06
C GLN A 543 13.56 -10.12 17.67
N ILE A 544 12.57 -9.34 17.26
CA ILE A 544 12.65 -7.88 17.11
C ILE A 544 11.59 -7.20 17.98
N ARG A 545 11.88 -5.97 18.40
CA ARG A 545 10.96 -5.14 19.19
C ARG A 545 10.93 -3.72 18.67
N SER A 546 9.71 -3.18 18.49
CA SER A 546 9.47 -1.77 18.25
C SER A 546 8.64 -1.18 19.37
N ARG A 547 9.06 -0.04 19.92
CA ARG A 547 8.33 0.72 20.95
C ARG A 547 8.52 2.20 20.75
N GLY A 548 7.52 2.99 21.09
CA GLY A 548 7.63 4.41 20.85
C GLY A 548 6.42 5.21 21.24
N LEU A 549 6.47 6.49 20.88
CA LEU A 549 5.40 7.46 21.10
C LEU A 549 4.99 8.06 19.76
N MET A 550 3.69 8.21 19.56
CA MET A 550 3.12 8.92 18.44
C MET A 550 2.24 10.05 18.95
N LEU A 551 2.48 11.25 18.44
CA LEU A 551 1.69 12.44 18.72
C LEU A 551 1.02 12.89 17.42
N GLU A 552 -0.27 13.17 17.47
CA GLU A 552 -1.05 13.67 16.34
C GLU A 552 -1.89 14.84 16.80
N ALA A 553 -1.82 15.94 16.05
CA ALA A 553 -2.68 17.08 16.27
C ALA A 553 -3.38 17.45 14.96
N GLN A 554 -4.65 17.82 15.05
CA GLN A 554 -5.43 18.29 13.93
C GLN A 554 -6.22 19.51 14.38
N SER A 555 -6.03 20.65 13.70
CA SER A 555 -6.82 21.84 13.96
C SER A 555 -8.25 21.64 13.43
N GLN A 556 -9.21 22.32 14.03
CA GLN A 556 -10.47 22.58 13.36
C GLN A 556 -10.28 23.73 12.39
N SER A 557 -10.96 23.69 11.23
CA SER A 557 -10.87 24.75 10.26
C SER A 557 -11.18 26.12 10.86
N TRP A 558 -10.23 27.03 10.74
CA TRP A 558 -10.35 28.42 11.16
C TRP A 558 -10.18 29.34 9.96
N ARG A 559 -11.25 30.00 9.53
CA ARG A 559 -11.26 30.86 8.33
C ARG A 559 -10.72 30.14 7.08
N ASP A 560 -11.16 28.90 6.86
CA ASP A 560 -10.77 28.04 5.74
C ASP A 560 -9.31 27.54 5.78
N LEU A 561 -8.63 27.77 6.93
CA LEU A 561 -7.28 27.24 7.23
C LEU A 561 -7.40 26.04 8.15
N ASP A 562 -6.82 24.91 7.78
CA ASP A 562 -6.67 23.72 8.65
C ASP A 562 -5.23 23.19 8.60
N ALA A 563 -4.82 22.61 9.72
CA ALA A 563 -3.48 22.07 9.87
C ALA A 563 -3.50 20.72 10.55
N THR A 564 -2.58 19.85 10.14
CA THR A 564 -2.29 18.61 10.86
C THR A 564 -0.82 18.56 11.24
N PHE A 565 -0.53 17.88 12.32
CA PHE A 565 0.83 17.61 12.77
C PHE A 565 0.91 16.16 13.27
N GLY A 566 1.97 15.46 12.89
CA GLY A 566 2.27 14.13 13.34
C GLY A 566 3.75 14.01 13.70
N TYR A 567 4.03 13.40 14.84
CA TYR A 567 5.38 13.06 15.30
C TYR A 567 5.40 11.61 15.76
N GLN A 568 6.36 10.84 15.24
CA GLN A 568 6.64 9.48 15.70
C GLN A 568 8.07 9.39 16.22
N PHE A 569 8.22 8.89 17.43
CA PHE A 569 9.47 8.43 17.97
C PHE A 569 9.41 6.90 18.14
N ALA A 570 10.34 6.16 17.54
CA ALA A 570 10.36 4.71 17.57
C ALA A 570 11.76 4.17 17.91
N ILE A 571 11.84 3.25 18.86
CA ILE A 571 13.02 2.44 19.15
C ILE A 571 12.73 1.03 18.64
N ALA A 572 13.30 0.71 17.48
CA ALA A 572 13.07 -0.54 16.77
C ALA A 572 14.40 -1.31 16.66
N THR A 573 14.52 -2.41 17.39
CA THR A 573 15.79 -3.13 17.52
C THR A 573 15.61 -4.65 17.50
N VAL A 574 16.67 -5.34 17.12
CA VAL A 574 16.80 -6.80 17.29
C VAL A 574 17.06 -7.08 18.77
N THR A 575 16.20 -7.83 19.44
CA THR A 575 16.31 -8.17 20.87
C THR A 575 16.85 -9.56 21.15
N ALA A 576 16.71 -10.48 20.17
CA ALA A 576 17.38 -11.77 20.20
C ALA A 576 17.74 -12.16 18.76
N PHE A 577 18.88 -12.76 18.60
CA PHE A 577 19.40 -13.18 17.30
C PHE A 577 19.86 -14.63 17.35
N ASN A 578 19.32 -15.45 16.46
CA ASN A 578 19.63 -16.86 16.31
C ASN A 578 20.00 -17.12 14.84
N SER A 579 21.28 -17.20 14.54
CA SER A 579 21.77 -17.66 13.24
C SER A 579 22.92 -18.63 13.44
N SER A 580 22.94 -19.70 12.64
CA SER A 580 24.05 -20.65 12.58
C SER A 580 25.13 -20.25 11.57
N SER A 581 24.92 -19.14 10.82
CA SER A 581 25.90 -18.68 9.85
C SER A 581 27.11 -18.03 10.53
N PRO A 582 28.32 -18.56 10.35
CA PRO A 582 29.55 -17.96 10.93
C PRO A 582 29.90 -16.61 10.25
N ALA A 583 29.41 -16.35 9.06
CA ALA A 583 29.63 -15.09 8.34
C ALA A 583 28.77 -13.93 8.87
N GLN A 584 27.68 -14.24 9.58
CA GLN A 584 26.76 -13.25 10.11
C GLN A 584 27.15 -12.88 11.54
N ALA A 585 27.54 -11.63 11.76
CA ALA A 585 27.75 -11.10 13.11
C ALA A 585 26.43 -11.12 13.92
N ASN A 586 26.55 -11.18 15.25
CA ASN A 586 25.40 -11.07 16.14
C ASN A 586 24.71 -9.71 15.95
N LEU A 587 23.41 -9.74 15.63
CA LEU A 587 22.62 -8.53 15.38
C LEU A 587 21.90 -8.00 16.63
N THR A 588 22.03 -8.64 17.77
CA THR A 588 21.34 -8.22 19.01
C THR A 588 21.76 -6.79 19.39
N GLY A 589 20.77 -5.92 19.57
CA GLY A 589 20.96 -4.49 19.82
C GLY A 589 20.95 -3.61 18.57
N ASN A 590 21.11 -4.18 17.39
CA ASN A 590 21.07 -3.42 16.14
C ASN A 590 19.67 -2.91 15.84
N TRP A 591 19.62 -1.78 15.14
CA TRP A 591 18.37 -1.18 14.64
C TRP A 591 17.82 -2.00 13.48
N ILE A 592 16.49 -2.05 13.42
CA ILE A 592 15.80 -2.61 12.26
C ILE A 592 16.09 -1.70 11.05
N PRO A 593 16.51 -2.26 9.91
CA PRO A 593 16.79 -1.48 8.71
C PRO A 593 15.61 -0.63 8.27
N GLU A 594 15.92 0.56 7.76
CA GLU A 594 15.01 1.53 7.17
C GLU A 594 13.90 2.06 8.10
N VAL A 595 14.00 1.82 9.39
CA VAL A 595 13.11 2.40 10.39
C VAL A 595 13.73 3.64 11.02
N PRO A 596 13.19 4.85 10.75
CA PRO A 596 13.70 6.06 11.39
C PRO A 596 13.31 6.11 12.87
N ARG A 597 14.23 6.62 13.67
CA ARG A 597 13.97 6.89 15.08
C ARG A 597 12.93 7.98 15.27
N GLU A 598 13.00 8.99 14.41
CA GLU A 598 12.15 10.18 14.46
C GLU A 598 11.57 10.44 13.08
N ALA A 599 10.28 10.66 13.02
CA ALA A 599 9.57 11.10 11.82
C ALA A 599 8.57 12.19 12.20
N VAL A 600 8.55 13.27 11.42
CA VAL A 600 7.61 14.38 11.58
C VAL A 600 6.88 14.58 10.27
N THR A 601 5.59 14.84 10.34
CA THR A 601 4.78 15.33 9.22
C THR A 601 3.95 16.52 9.68
N ALA A 602 3.85 17.54 8.86
CA ALA A 602 2.96 18.66 9.09
C ALA A 602 2.29 19.05 7.77
N THR A 603 0.99 19.27 7.80
CA THR A 603 0.26 19.76 6.63
C THR A 603 -0.47 21.04 6.96
N LEU A 604 -0.59 21.91 5.97
CA LEU A 604 -1.34 23.15 6.06
C LEU A 604 -2.21 23.27 4.79
N ASN A 605 -3.51 23.38 4.99
CA ASN A 605 -4.47 23.64 3.92
C ASN A 605 -5.04 25.05 4.09
N ASP A 606 -5.01 25.86 3.05
CA ASP A 606 -5.60 27.20 3.03
C ASP A 606 -6.48 27.34 1.79
N THR A 607 -7.78 27.51 1.99
CA THR A 607 -8.73 27.73 0.91
C THR A 607 -9.07 29.22 0.83
N MET A 608 -8.42 29.93 -0.10
CA MET A 608 -8.72 31.32 -0.39
C MET A 608 -9.89 31.39 -1.39
N PRO A 609 -11.08 31.82 -0.98
CA PRO A 609 -12.25 31.89 -1.87
C PRO A 609 -11.96 32.70 -3.14
N HIS A 610 -12.34 32.16 -4.29
CA HIS A 610 -12.13 32.75 -5.63
C HIS A 610 -10.66 32.85 -6.10
N VAL A 611 -9.69 32.45 -5.29
CA VAL A 611 -8.26 32.43 -5.67
C VAL A 611 -7.81 31.01 -5.95
N ALA A 612 -7.58 30.22 -4.91
CA ALA A 612 -7.14 28.83 -5.00
C ALA A 612 -7.18 28.16 -3.61
N THR A 613 -7.17 26.82 -3.59
CA THR A 613 -6.82 26.05 -2.41
C THR A 613 -5.34 25.73 -2.47
N PHE A 614 -4.61 26.06 -1.42
CA PHE A 614 -3.19 25.77 -1.27
C PHE A 614 -2.99 24.64 -0.26
N HIS A 615 -2.06 23.75 -0.55
CA HIS A 615 -1.68 22.68 0.32
C HIS A 615 -0.17 22.63 0.46
N LEU A 616 0.33 22.63 1.69
CA LEU A 616 1.75 22.53 2.04
C LEU A 616 1.97 21.34 2.93
N ILE A 617 2.97 20.53 2.61
CA ILE A 617 3.44 19.42 3.42
C ILE A 617 4.90 19.65 3.78
N ALA A 618 5.21 19.51 5.06
CA ALA A 618 6.59 19.47 5.55
C ALA A 618 6.80 18.11 6.24
N SER A 619 7.84 17.41 5.84
CA SER A 619 8.20 16.14 6.44
C SER A 619 9.67 16.09 6.83
N TYR A 620 9.97 15.43 7.94
CA TYR A 620 11.32 15.12 8.38
C TYR A 620 11.42 13.64 8.71
N THR A 621 12.47 12.99 8.22
CA THR A 621 12.80 11.61 8.51
C THR A 621 14.22 11.57 9.06
N GLY A 622 14.38 11.03 10.28
CA GLY A 622 15.66 10.83 10.93
C GLY A 622 16.55 9.84 10.17
N HIS A 623 17.78 9.69 10.61
CA HIS A 623 18.68 8.70 10.02
C HIS A 623 18.15 7.28 10.23
N THR A 624 18.46 6.39 9.28
CA THR A 624 18.16 4.95 9.33
C THR A 624 19.40 4.18 8.89
N PHE A 625 19.37 2.86 9.00
CA PHE A 625 20.37 1.99 8.40
C PHE A 625 19.75 1.21 7.25
N ASP A 626 20.50 1.00 6.18
CA ASP A 626 20.06 0.22 5.02
C ASP A 626 20.24 -1.30 5.24
N ASP A 627 21.14 -1.68 6.13
CA ASP A 627 21.50 -3.07 6.39
C ASP A 627 21.28 -3.50 7.84
N ALA A 628 21.10 -4.80 8.07
CA ALA A 628 20.87 -5.35 9.40
C ALA A 628 22.11 -5.24 10.32
N ALA A 629 23.32 -5.15 9.78
CA ALA A 629 24.55 -4.96 10.55
C ALA A 629 24.77 -3.51 10.99
N ASN A 630 23.93 -2.58 10.55
CA ASN A 630 24.00 -1.15 10.82
C ASN A 630 25.30 -0.48 10.35
N GLN A 631 25.84 -0.95 9.23
CA GLN A 631 27.08 -0.42 8.66
C GLN A 631 26.82 0.75 7.72
N TYR A 632 25.68 0.76 7.04
CA TYR A 632 25.33 1.72 6.00
C TYR A 632 24.23 2.68 6.47
N ILE A 633 24.63 3.89 6.88
CA ILE A 633 23.70 4.93 7.33
C ILE A 633 23.04 5.58 6.12
N LEU A 634 21.71 5.66 6.14
CA LEU A 634 20.94 6.54 5.28
C LEU A 634 20.71 7.87 6.01
N HIS A 635 21.16 8.98 5.42
CA HIS A 635 21.15 10.28 6.08
C HIS A 635 19.71 10.79 6.35
N PRO A 636 19.54 11.61 7.40
CA PRO A 636 18.26 12.26 7.66
C PRO A 636 17.99 13.33 6.59
N TYR A 637 16.70 13.58 6.35
CA TYR A 637 16.28 14.60 5.40
C TYR A 637 15.01 15.31 5.84
N ALA A 638 14.87 16.55 5.38
CA ALA A 638 13.62 17.29 5.39
C ALA A 638 13.15 17.47 3.94
N ARG A 639 11.85 17.31 3.70
CA ARG A 639 11.21 17.45 2.41
C ARG A 639 10.00 18.37 2.53
N PHE A 640 9.82 19.24 1.55
CA PHE A 640 8.67 20.11 1.42
C PHE A 640 7.97 19.83 0.09
N ASP A 641 6.66 19.64 0.16
CA ASP A 641 5.80 19.44 -1.00
C ASP A 641 4.71 20.50 -0.96
N VAL A 642 4.30 20.99 -2.13
CA VAL A 642 3.25 22.00 -2.25
C VAL A 642 2.33 21.65 -3.39
N SER A 643 1.05 22.01 -3.27
CA SER A 643 0.12 22.03 -4.38
C SER A 643 -0.83 23.22 -4.29
N ALA A 644 -1.43 23.57 -5.41
CA ALA A 644 -2.47 24.55 -5.51
C ALA A 644 -3.51 24.07 -6.52
N GLU A 645 -4.80 24.27 -6.21
CA GLU A 645 -5.91 24.01 -7.12
C GLU A 645 -6.77 25.25 -7.22
N ARG A 646 -7.12 25.64 -8.44
CA ARG A 646 -8.06 26.72 -8.73
C ARG A 646 -9.27 26.20 -9.49
N LEU A 647 -10.44 26.32 -8.87
CA LEU A 647 -11.70 26.02 -9.52
C LEU A 647 -12.03 27.07 -10.58
N LEU A 648 -12.44 26.60 -11.74
CA LEU A 648 -12.85 27.41 -12.89
C LEU A 648 -14.34 27.19 -13.18
N PRO A 649 -14.98 28.08 -13.97
CA PRO A 649 -16.34 27.87 -14.41
C PRO A 649 -16.54 26.53 -15.15
N HIS A 650 -17.79 26.06 -15.18
CA HIS A 650 -18.23 24.87 -15.93
C HIS A 650 -17.57 23.54 -15.48
N GLY A 651 -17.17 23.43 -14.21
CA GLY A 651 -16.65 22.18 -13.65
C GLY A 651 -15.17 21.92 -13.95
N PHE A 652 -14.46 22.88 -14.49
CA PHE A 652 -13.00 22.76 -14.66
C PHE A 652 -12.25 23.18 -13.39
N ALA A 653 -11.07 22.62 -13.22
CA ALA A 653 -10.09 23.07 -12.24
C ALA A 653 -8.68 22.96 -12.82
N LEU A 654 -7.85 23.97 -12.56
CA LEU A 654 -6.41 23.92 -12.82
C LEU A 654 -5.71 23.52 -11.54
N PHE A 655 -4.76 22.62 -11.61
CA PHE A 655 -3.92 22.27 -10.48
C PHE A 655 -2.44 22.27 -10.85
N ALA A 656 -1.61 22.56 -9.88
CA ALA A 656 -0.16 22.46 -9.98
C ALA A 656 0.40 22.00 -8.64
N GLY A 657 1.53 21.32 -8.69
CA GLY A 657 2.18 20.81 -7.48
C GLY A 657 3.68 20.59 -7.67
N ALA A 658 4.37 20.50 -6.56
CA ALA A 658 5.78 20.15 -6.50
C ALA A 658 6.01 19.19 -5.35
N GLN A 659 6.63 18.04 -5.62
CA GLN A 659 7.22 17.17 -4.62
C GLN A 659 8.71 17.49 -4.49
N ASN A 660 9.27 17.36 -3.27
CA ASN A 660 10.66 17.68 -2.99
C ASN A 660 11.04 19.07 -3.54
N LEU A 661 10.25 20.08 -3.18
CA LEU A 661 10.34 21.47 -3.72
C LEU A 661 11.77 22.01 -3.71
N LEU A 662 12.53 21.72 -2.66
CA LEU A 662 13.92 22.20 -2.51
C LEU A 662 14.95 21.33 -3.24
N ASN A 663 14.49 20.32 -4.00
CA ASN A 663 15.34 19.36 -4.74
C ASN A 663 16.42 18.73 -3.84
N ARG A 664 16.02 18.30 -2.64
CA ARG A 664 16.94 17.67 -1.70
C ARG A 664 17.35 16.29 -2.21
N SER A 665 18.66 16.03 -2.24
CA SER A 665 19.19 14.68 -2.48
C SER A 665 18.90 13.82 -1.25
N ILE A 666 18.18 12.69 -1.44
CA ILE A 666 17.71 11.80 -0.38
C ILE A 666 18.27 10.41 -0.66
N ASP A 667 18.98 9.84 0.30
CA ASP A 667 19.47 8.45 0.20
C ASP A 667 18.29 7.49 0.24
N ALA A 668 18.15 6.66 -0.80
CA ALA A 668 17.11 5.62 -0.89
C ALA A 668 17.61 4.25 -0.43
N GLY A 669 18.87 3.93 -0.72
CA GLY A 669 19.54 2.70 -0.31
C GLY A 669 21.05 2.84 -0.50
N ARG A 670 21.85 2.00 0.18
CA ARG A 670 23.32 1.96 0.07
C ARG A 670 23.87 0.57 -0.19
N THR A 671 22.99 -0.42 -0.28
CA THR A 671 23.37 -1.81 -0.58
C THR A 671 22.71 -2.27 -1.89
N PRO A 672 23.51 -2.74 -2.88
CA PRO A 672 24.97 -2.84 -2.91
C PRO A 672 25.71 -1.52 -3.17
N ILE A 673 25.01 -0.46 -3.63
CA ILE A 673 25.56 0.87 -3.92
C ILE A 673 24.59 1.96 -3.46
N LEU A 674 25.10 3.20 -3.33
CA LEU A 674 24.25 4.33 -3.01
C LEU A 674 23.28 4.63 -4.15
N THR A 675 21.98 4.57 -3.82
CA THR A 675 20.88 5.01 -4.66
C THR A 675 20.15 6.19 -4.03
N LEU A 676 19.60 7.05 -4.87
CA LEU A 676 18.88 8.25 -4.47
C LEU A 676 17.37 8.07 -4.72
N ALA A 677 16.56 8.65 -3.86
CA ALA A 677 15.12 8.79 -4.07
C ALA A 677 14.82 9.85 -5.14
N ALA A 678 13.54 10.00 -5.47
CA ALA A 678 13.08 10.91 -6.51
C ALA A 678 13.59 12.35 -6.33
N PRO A 679 14.09 12.99 -7.41
CA PRO A 679 14.41 14.43 -7.41
C PRO A 679 13.12 15.25 -7.27
N ARG A 680 13.23 16.57 -7.41
CA ARG A 680 12.05 17.45 -7.46
C ARG A 680 11.17 17.09 -8.65
N LEU A 681 9.89 16.74 -8.37
CA LEU A 681 8.87 16.54 -9.37
C LEU A 681 7.94 17.74 -9.40
N LEU A 682 7.91 18.47 -10.52
CA LEU A 682 6.94 19.55 -10.78
C LEU A 682 5.84 18.97 -11.66
N GLN A 683 4.59 19.19 -11.29
CA GLN A 683 3.42 18.73 -12.04
C GLN A 683 2.41 19.85 -12.23
N ALA A 684 1.67 19.81 -13.34
CA ALA A 684 0.51 20.67 -13.58
C ALA A 684 -0.52 19.92 -14.43
N GLY A 685 -1.78 20.26 -14.26
CA GLY A 685 -2.83 19.58 -14.98
C GLY A 685 -4.17 20.29 -14.95
N LEU A 686 -5.10 19.70 -15.66
CA LEU A 686 -6.49 20.11 -15.77
C LEU A 686 -7.39 19.00 -15.27
N ARG A 687 -8.36 19.36 -14.46
CA ARG A 687 -9.43 18.49 -13.99
C ARG A 687 -10.77 18.99 -14.53
N TYR A 688 -11.62 18.05 -14.87
CA TYR A 688 -13.01 18.33 -15.26
C TYR A 688 -13.95 17.45 -14.46
N THR A 689 -15.03 18.03 -13.94
CA THR A 689 -16.09 17.28 -13.27
C THR A 689 -17.45 17.79 -13.73
N PHE A 690 -18.27 16.87 -14.23
CA PHE A 690 -19.66 17.11 -14.58
C PHE A 690 -20.54 16.19 -13.73
N SER A 691 -21.65 16.70 -13.20
CA SER A 691 -22.63 15.92 -12.45
C SER A 691 -24.05 16.41 -12.78
N ARG A 692 -25.01 15.45 -12.96
CA ARG A 692 -26.43 15.71 -13.25
C ARG A 692 -27.34 14.80 -12.44
#